data_cb544b837768b9b547b16a1e04af0f28
#
_entry.id   cb544b837768b9b547b16a1e04af0f28
#
_cell.length_a   1.000
_cell.length_b   1.000
_cell.length_c   1.000
_cell.angle_alpha   90.00
_cell.angle_beta   90.00
_cell.angle_gamma   90.00
#
_symmetry.space_group_name_H-M   'P 1'
#
loop_
_entity.id
_entity.type
_entity.pdbx_description
1 polymer ?
#
loop_
_entity_poly.entity_id
_entity_poly.type
_entity_poly.pdbx_seq_one_letter_code
_entity_poly.pdbx_strand_id
1 'polypeptide(L)'
;MPSRRERANAIRALSMDAVQKANSGHPGAPMGMADIAEVLWRDYLKHNPRNPLWADRDRFVLSNGHGSMLIYSLLHLTGYDLSIDDLKNFRQLHSKTPGHPEFGYTAGVETTTGPLGQGIANGVGFALAEKVLAAQFNRPGHSIVDHHTYVFLGDGCMMEGISHEVCSLAGTLGLGKLIAFYDDNGISIDGEVEGWFTDDTPKRFEAYGWQVIRNVDGHDADEIKQAIETARKNAEQPTLICCKTTIGFGSPNKQGKEECHGAPLGNDEIALTRAALGWNHGPFEIPADIYAEWDAKATGASRENEWNQRFAAYAAEYPELAAELKRRMAGKLPADFAAKASAYIRDVAAKGETIASRKASQNALNAYGPLLPELLGGSADLAGSNLTLWKGCQSLTHTDLSGNYVHYGVREFGMAAIMNGVALHGGFIPYGATFLMFMEYARNAVRMSALMKQRVLYVFTHDSIGLGEDGPTHQPVEQLTSLRSTPNLDTWRPADAVESAVAWKYAIERQDGPSALIFSRQNLPHQLRDAETEAAIARGGYILKDCAGEPELILIATGSEVGLAMQAADKLTVQGRKVRVVSMPCTSVFDAQDAAYKQRVLPVEVGARIAIEAAHADFWYKYVGLEGRIIGMTTYGESAPAAQLFEEFGFTVDNIVATAEELLED
;
A
#
# COMPACT_ATOMS: atom_id res chain seq x y z
N MET A 1 11.59 -29.96 -30.66
CA MET A 1 11.34 -28.88 -29.71
C MET A 1 9.84 -28.65 -29.69
N PRO A 2 9.23 -28.55 -28.51
CA PRO A 2 7.81 -28.19 -28.38
C PRO A 2 7.47 -26.89 -29.10
N SER A 3 6.32 -26.83 -29.74
CA SER A 3 5.77 -25.60 -30.34
C SER A 3 5.42 -24.58 -29.26
N ARG A 4 5.22 -23.31 -29.66
CA ARG A 4 4.70 -22.26 -28.76
C ARG A 4 3.36 -22.65 -28.16
N ARG A 5 2.47 -23.23 -29.00
CA ARG A 5 1.15 -23.68 -28.57
C ARG A 5 1.24 -24.79 -27.49
N GLU A 6 2.16 -25.75 -27.62
CA GLU A 6 2.34 -26.79 -26.60
C GLU A 6 2.86 -26.19 -25.29
N ARG A 7 3.75 -25.20 -25.34
CA ARG A 7 4.21 -24.49 -24.14
C ARG A 7 3.11 -23.69 -23.46
N ALA A 8 2.27 -23.00 -24.23
CA ALA A 8 1.09 -22.29 -23.69
C ALA A 8 0.06 -23.28 -23.12
N ASN A 9 -0.09 -24.47 -23.75
CA ASN A 9 -0.99 -25.50 -23.26
C ASN A 9 -0.53 -26.11 -21.92
N ALA A 10 0.75 -26.06 -21.58
CA ALA A 10 1.22 -26.42 -20.25
C ALA A 10 0.63 -25.50 -19.17
N ILE A 11 0.55 -24.18 -19.44
CA ILE A 11 -0.10 -23.22 -18.53
C ILE A 11 -1.59 -23.55 -18.39
N ARG A 12 -2.30 -23.82 -19.51
CA ARG A 12 -3.71 -24.18 -19.52
C ARG A 12 -3.99 -25.44 -18.71
N ALA A 13 -3.16 -26.50 -18.94
CA ALA A 13 -3.28 -27.78 -18.25
C ALA A 13 -3.09 -27.61 -16.72
N LEU A 14 -2.00 -26.97 -16.28
CA LEU A 14 -1.76 -26.75 -14.86
C LEU A 14 -2.87 -25.92 -14.20
N SER A 15 -3.39 -24.91 -14.92
CA SER A 15 -4.43 -24.02 -14.39
C SER A 15 -5.77 -24.74 -14.20
N MET A 16 -6.23 -25.50 -15.22
CA MET A 16 -7.50 -26.24 -15.10
C MET A 16 -7.39 -27.39 -14.08
N ASP A 17 -6.25 -28.06 -14.00
CA ASP A 17 -6.02 -29.16 -13.06
C ASP A 17 -6.02 -28.68 -11.61
N ALA A 18 -5.33 -27.58 -11.31
CA ALA A 18 -5.26 -27.01 -9.96
C ALA A 18 -6.61 -26.51 -9.49
N VAL A 19 -7.33 -25.77 -10.35
CA VAL A 19 -8.68 -25.28 -10.06
C VAL A 19 -9.65 -26.44 -9.85
N GLN A 20 -9.60 -27.48 -10.69
CA GLN A 20 -10.44 -28.66 -10.54
C GLN A 20 -10.14 -29.41 -9.26
N LYS A 21 -8.87 -29.62 -8.93
CA LYS A 21 -8.47 -30.32 -7.70
C LYS A 21 -8.91 -29.56 -6.45
N ALA A 22 -8.77 -28.24 -6.44
CA ALA A 22 -9.21 -27.39 -5.35
C ALA A 22 -10.75 -27.27 -5.29
N ASN A 23 -11.44 -27.67 -6.33
CA ASN A 23 -12.87 -27.42 -6.55
C ASN A 23 -13.25 -25.93 -6.33
N SER A 24 -12.34 -25.04 -6.61
CA SER A 24 -12.45 -23.58 -6.40
C SER A 24 -11.39 -22.85 -7.20
N GLY A 25 -11.76 -21.75 -7.85
CA GLY A 25 -10.82 -20.90 -8.58
C GLY A 25 -11.35 -20.45 -9.94
N HIS A 26 -10.48 -19.79 -10.70
CA HIS A 26 -10.83 -19.10 -11.94
C HIS A 26 -9.94 -19.62 -13.08
N PRO A 27 -10.37 -20.62 -13.86
CA PRO A 27 -9.55 -21.20 -14.91
C PRO A 27 -9.58 -20.40 -16.21
N GLY A 28 -10.63 -19.59 -16.45
CA GLY A 28 -10.92 -18.98 -17.72
C GLY A 28 -9.86 -17.98 -18.20
N ALA A 29 -9.50 -17.01 -17.38
CA ALA A 29 -8.47 -16.01 -17.70
C ALA A 29 -7.07 -16.64 -17.90
N PRO A 30 -6.58 -17.56 -17.03
CA PRO A 30 -5.32 -18.28 -17.29
C PRO A 30 -5.29 -19.03 -18.63
N MET A 31 -6.40 -19.63 -19.04
CA MET A 31 -6.47 -20.36 -20.30
C MET A 31 -6.52 -19.39 -21.49
N GLY A 32 -7.21 -18.27 -21.38
CA GLY A 32 -7.31 -17.24 -22.41
C GLY A 32 -5.98 -16.52 -22.65
N MET A 33 -5.26 -16.17 -21.59
CA MET A 33 -4.02 -15.38 -21.66
C MET A 33 -2.74 -16.21 -21.80
N ALA A 34 -2.84 -17.53 -21.91
CA ALA A 34 -1.66 -18.42 -21.91
C ALA A 34 -0.68 -18.14 -23.04
N ASP A 35 -1.15 -17.81 -24.26
CA ASP A 35 -0.26 -17.52 -25.40
C ASP A 35 0.46 -16.17 -25.20
N ILE A 36 -0.21 -15.15 -24.69
CA ILE A 36 0.39 -13.84 -24.34
C ILE A 36 1.48 -14.03 -23.30
N ALA A 37 1.18 -14.82 -22.27
CA ALA A 37 2.12 -15.10 -21.19
C ALA A 37 3.33 -15.89 -21.68
N GLU A 38 3.15 -16.86 -22.58
CA GLU A 38 4.25 -17.64 -23.18
C GLU A 38 5.22 -16.71 -23.91
N VAL A 39 4.72 -15.83 -24.77
CA VAL A 39 5.56 -14.89 -25.53
C VAL A 39 6.30 -13.95 -24.60
N LEU A 40 5.59 -13.33 -23.63
CA LEU A 40 6.19 -12.35 -22.72
C LEU A 40 7.28 -12.99 -21.86
N TRP A 41 6.97 -14.09 -21.17
CA TRP A 41 7.87 -14.67 -20.17
C TRP A 41 9.09 -15.33 -20.77
N ARG A 42 8.95 -15.94 -21.95
CA ARG A 42 10.07 -16.58 -22.61
C ARG A 42 11.00 -15.62 -23.35
N ASP A 43 10.42 -14.70 -24.12
CA ASP A 43 11.20 -13.93 -25.08
C ASP A 43 11.65 -12.58 -24.51
N TYR A 44 10.89 -11.98 -23.59
CA TYR A 44 11.10 -10.58 -23.18
C TYR A 44 11.36 -10.38 -21.71
N LEU A 45 10.62 -11.02 -20.80
CA LEU A 45 10.71 -10.74 -19.37
C LEU A 45 12.12 -10.99 -18.82
N LYS A 46 12.72 -9.96 -18.28
CA LYS A 46 14.02 -10.00 -17.63
C LYS A 46 13.88 -10.41 -16.17
N HIS A 47 14.11 -11.67 -15.86
CA HIS A 47 13.97 -12.22 -14.52
C HIS A 47 15.01 -13.30 -14.22
N ASN A 48 15.24 -13.59 -12.93
CA ASN A 48 16.09 -14.71 -12.51
C ASN A 48 15.36 -15.55 -11.44
N PRO A 49 14.89 -16.76 -11.76
CA PRO A 49 14.22 -17.63 -10.79
C PRO A 49 15.06 -17.96 -9.55
N ARG A 50 16.40 -17.93 -9.66
CA ARG A 50 17.33 -18.17 -8.55
C ARG A 50 17.52 -16.96 -7.64
N ASN A 51 17.18 -15.75 -8.12
CA ASN A 51 17.20 -14.51 -7.35
C ASN A 51 15.94 -13.66 -7.66
N PRO A 52 14.78 -14.02 -7.08
CA PRO A 52 13.53 -13.29 -7.28
C PRO A 52 13.58 -11.81 -6.85
N LEU A 53 14.60 -11.43 -6.07
CA LEU A 53 14.79 -10.06 -5.56
C LEU A 53 15.86 -9.26 -6.30
N TRP A 54 16.35 -9.77 -7.44
CA TRP A 54 17.31 -9.02 -8.26
C TRP A 54 16.80 -7.60 -8.56
N ALA A 55 17.61 -6.58 -8.25
CA ALA A 55 17.17 -5.19 -8.24
C ALA A 55 16.67 -4.71 -9.61
N ASP A 56 17.36 -5.09 -10.70
CA ASP A 56 17.04 -4.65 -12.07
C ASP A 56 16.23 -5.70 -12.87
N ARG A 57 15.46 -6.58 -12.18
CA ARG A 57 14.51 -7.47 -12.85
C ARG A 57 13.31 -6.67 -13.37
N ASP A 58 12.70 -7.11 -14.46
CA ASP A 58 11.39 -6.63 -14.85
C ASP A 58 10.34 -7.01 -13.78
N ARG A 59 9.30 -6.21 -13.65
CA ARG A 59 8.18 -6.45 -12.74
C ARG A 59 6.99 -6.98 -13.54
N PHE A 60 6.45 -8.11 -13.12
CA PHE A 60 5.22 -8.66 -13.68
C PHE A 60 4.08 -8.59 -12.66
N VAL A 61 2.96 -7.97 -13.04
CA VAL A 61 1.78 -7.81 -12.22
C VAL A 61 0.57 -8.44 -12.91
N LEU A 62 -0.08 -9.36 -12.23
CA LEU A 62 -1.38 -9.89 -12.62
C LEU A 62 -2.47 -9.09 -11.91
N SER A 63 -2.98 -8.01 -12.54
CA SER A 63 -3.99 -7.12 -11.96
C SER A 63 -5.36 -7.80 -11.86
N ASN A 64 -5.69 -8.68 -12.79
CA ASN A 64 -6.82 -9.60 -12.70
C ASN A 64 -6.43 -10.83 -11.84
N GLY A 65 -6.12 -10.58 -10.57
CA GLY A 65 -5.53 -11.54 -9.64
C GLY A 65 -6.37 -12.79 -9.36
N HIS A 66 -7.66 -12.79 -9.71
CA HIS A 66 -8.49 -13.99 -9.68
C HIS A 66 -7.94 -15.10 -10.60
N GLY A 67 -7.30 -14.75 -11.72
CA GLY A 67 -6.58 -15.68 -12.61
C GLY A 67 -5.24 -16.17 -12.06
N SER A 68 -5.08 -16.31 -10.75
CA SER A 68 -3.81 -16.57 -10.05
C SER A 68 -3.05 -17.78 -10.55
N MET A 69 -3.72 -18.83 -11.05
CA MET A 69 -3.05 -19.99 -11.60
C MET A 69 -2.20 -19.68 -12.83
N LEU A 70 -2.47 -18.55 -13.53
CA LEU A 70 -1.58 -18.10 -14.61
C LEU A 70 -0.17 -17.82 -14.08
N ILE A 71 -0.05 -16.95 -13.07
CA ILE A 71 1.26 -16.60 -12.52
C ILE A 71 1.91 -17.79 -11.80
N TYR A 72 1.15 -18.63 -11.09
CA TYR A 72 1.71 -19.80 -10.42
C TYR A 72 2.24 -20.83 -11.41
N SER A 73 1.53 -21.06 -12.53
CA SER A 73 2.01 -21.93 -13.60
C SER A 73 3.30 -21.41 -14.22
N LEU A 74 3.39 -20.10 -14.47
CA LEU A 74 4.57 -19.45 -15.02
C LEU A 74 5.78 -19.53 -14.06
N LEU A 75 5.57 -19.24 -12.77
CA LEU A 75 6.62 -19.34 -11.76
C LEU A 75 7.16 -20.78 -11.64
N HIS A 76 6.25 -21.76 -11.62
CA HIS A 76 6.63 -23.18 -11.58
C HIS A 76 7.43 -23.58 -12.81
N LEU A 77 6.90 -23.31 -14.02
CA LEU A 77 7.52 -23.72 -15.28
C LEU A 77 8.89 -23.06 -15.49
N THR A 78 9.04 -21.79 -15.13
CA THR A 78 10.30 -21.05 -15.30
C THR A 78 11.36 -21.38 -14.24
N GLY A 79 11.01 -22.14 -13.19
CA GLY A 79 11.95 -22.69 -12.22
C GLY A 79 12.18 -21.88 -10.96
N TYR A 80 11.18 -21.05 -10.56
CA TYR A 80 11.14 -20.50 -9.21
C TYR A 80 10.93 -21.60 -8.15
N ASP A 81 11.10 -21.26 -6.88
CA ASP A 81 10.86 -22.17 -5.76
C ASP A 81 9.34 -22.41 -5.56
N LEU A 82 8.74 -23.04 -6.54
CA LEU A 82 7.34 -23.43 -6.56
C LEU A 82 7.20 -24.81 -7.24
N SER A 83 6.96 -25.83 -6.43
CA SER A 83 6.90 -27.21 -6.89
C SER A 83 5.55 -27.58 -7.50
N ILE A 84 5.48 -28.71 -8.21
CA ILE A 84 4.21 -29.25 -8.70
C ILE A 84 3.27 -29.62 -7.55
N ASP A 85 3.80 -30.00 -6.39
CA ASP A 85 3.00 -30.30 -5.21
C ASP A 85 2.45 -29.02 -4.56
N ASP A 86 3.17 -27.90 -4.65
CA ASP A 86 2.62 -26.60 -4.27
C ASP A 86 1.42 -26.21 -5.16
N LEU A 87 1.48 -26.47 -6.48
CA LEU A 87 0.34 -26.26 -7.40
C LEU A 87 -0.83 -27.20 -7.07
N LYS A 88 -0.57 -28.45 -6.73
CA LYS A 88 -1.61 -29.40 -6.27
C LYS A 88 -2.29 -28.95 -4.98
N ASN A 89 -1.62 -28.11 -4.19
CA ASN A 89 -2.14 -27.54 -2.95
C ASN A 89 -2.73 -26.13 -3.14
N PHE A 90 -3.13 -25.77 -4.36
CA PHE A 90 -3.78 -24.51 -4.66
C PHE A 90 -4.98 -24.28 -3.73
N ARG A 91 -5.06 -23.08 -3.12
CA ARG A 91 -6.10 -22.64 -2.17
C ARG A 91 -6.21 -23.50 -0.90
N GLN A 92 -5.17 -24.24 -0.52
CA GLN A 92 -5.16 -24.96 0.74
C GLN A 92 -4.53 -24.13 1.86
N LEU A 93 -4.86 -24.44 3.10
CA LEU A 93 -4.33 -23.72 4.27
C LEU A 93 -2.79 -23.77 4.28
N HIS A 94 -2.15 -22.62 4.46
CA HIS A 94 -0.70 -22.44 4.49
C HIS A 94 0.03 -22.83 3.19
N SER A 95 -0.67 -22.96 2.06
CA SER A 95 -0.02 -23.27 0.79
C SER A 95 0.75 -22.03 0.25
N LYS A 96 1.77 -22.30 -0.59
CA LYS A 96 2.47 -21.25 -1.34
C LYS A 96 1.63 -20.68 -2.50
N THR A 97 0.44 -21.23 -2.75
CA THR A 97 -0.46 -20.86 -3.85
C THR A 97 -1.83 -20.44 -3.32
N PRO A 98 -1.91 -19.29 -2.61
CA PRO A 98 -3.19 -18.75 -2.15
C PRO A 98 -4.14 -18.44 -3.31
N GLY A 99 -5.42 -18.22 -3.00
CA GLY A 99 -6.48 -18.04 -4.01
C GLY A 99 -6.26 -16.87 -4.96
N HIS A 100 -5.59 -15.85 -4.50
CA HIS A 100 -5.10 -14.70 -5.28
C HIS A 100 -3.61 -14.51 -4.99
N PRO A 101 -2.80 -13.93 -5.90
CA PRO A 101 -1.38 -13.73 -5.65
C PRO A 101 -1.14 -12.89 -4.41
N GLU A 102 -0.28 -13.35 -3.51
CA GLU A 102 0.07 -12.64 -2.28
C GLU A 102 1.58 -12.43 -2.19
N PHE A 103 1.98 -11.17 -2.02
CA PHE A 103 3.37 -10.80 -1.80
C PHE A 103 3.90 -11.44 -0.51
N GLY A 104 5.08 -12.06 -0.61
CA GLY A 104 5.73 -12.72 0.53
C GLY A 104 5.34 -14.19 0.73
N TYR A 105 4.27 -14.69 0.06
CA TYR A 105 3.91 -16.12 0.08
C TYR A 105 4.58 -16.92 -1.04
N THR A 106 4.58 -16.37 -2.25
CA THR A 106 5.13 -17.04 -3.43
C THR A 106 6.32 -16.25 -3.96
N ALA A 107 7.49 -16.89 -4.07
CA ALA A 107 8.66 -16.25 -4.67
C ALA A 107 8.37 -15.85 -6.12
N GLY A 108 8.64 -14.59 -6.47
CA GLY A 108 8.38 -14.03 -7.79
C GLY A 108 7.04 -13.31 -7.95
N VAL A 109 6.15 -13.34 -6.93
CA VAL A 109 4.96 -12.48 -6.88
C VAL A 109 5.35 -11.10 -6.38
N GLU A 110 5.17 -10.08 -7.22
CA GLU A 110 5.63 -8.71 -6.96
C GLU A 110 4.66 -7.90 -6.07
N THR A 111 3.38 -8.23 -6.11
CA THR A 111 2.34 -7.55 -5.31
C THR A 111 1.15 -8.46 -5.05
N THR A 112 0.42 -8.19 -3.97
CA THR A 112 -0.85 -8.83 -3.67
C THR A 112 -1.95 -8.21 -4.52
N THR A 113 -2.65 -9.03 -5.30
CA THR A 113 -3.80 -8.63 -6.11
C THR A 113 -5.04 -9.45 -5.75
N GLY A 114 -6.17 -9.11 -6.34
CA GLY A 114 -7.49 -9.67 -6.00
C GLY A 114 -8.54 -8.58 -6.03
N PRO A 115 -8.38 -7.48 -5.25
CA PRO A 115 -9.17 -6.27 -5.47
C PRO A 115 -8.80 -5.66 -6.83
N LEU A 116 -9.75 -5.70 -7.79
CA LEU A 116 -9.51 -5.28 -9.17
C LEU A 116 -9.08 -3.80 -9.24
N GLY A 117 -8.26 -3.45 -10.22
CA GLY A 117 -7.73 -2.10 -10.41
C GLY A 117 -6.51 -1.74 -9.55
N GLN A 118 -6.29 -2.37 -8.40
CA GLN A 118 -5.12 -2.06 -7.58
C GLN A 118 -3.81 -2.62 -8.16
N GLY A 119 -3.86 -3.72 -8.91
CA GLY A 119 -2.66 -4.26 -9.57
C GLY A 119 -2.07 -3.30 -10.61
N ILE A 120 -2.88 -2.71 -11.48
CA ILE A 120 -2.39 -1.70 -12.44
C ILE A 120 -1.90 -0.45 -11.69
N ALA A 121 -2.55 -0.06 -10.59
CA ALA A 121 -2.10 1.05 -9.77
C ALA A 121 -0.72 0.78 -9.13
N ASN A 122 -0.47 -0.44 -8.62
CA ASN A 122 0.85 -0.83 -8.15
C ASN A 122 1.86 -0.85 -9.31
N GLY A 123 1.45 -1.29 -10.51
CA GLY A 123 2.25 -1.23 -11.74
C GLY A 123 2.70 0.19 -12.10
N VAL A 124 1.80 1.17 -11.95
CA VAL A 124 2.16 2.60 -12.09
C VAL A 124 3.21 3.00 -11.04
N GLY A 125 3.06 2.54 -9.80
CA GLY A 125 4.03 2.78 -8.72
C GLY A 125 5.41 2.16 -9.02
N PHE A 126 5.46 0.95 -9.55
CA PHE A 126 6.71 0.31 -9.99
C PHE A 126 7.39 1.10 -11.11
N ALA A 127 6.65 1.48 -12.14
CA ALA A 127 7.19 2.24 -13.27
C ALA A 127 7.65 3.66 -12.85
N LEU A 128 6.93 4.30 -11.93
CA LEU A 128 7.33 5.59 -11.36
C LEU A 128 8.64 5.45 -10.57
N ALA A 129 8.74 4.44 -9.70
CA ALA A 129 9.95 4.19 -8.91
C ALA A 129 11.16 3.91 -9.81
N GLU A 130 10.99 3.08 -10.84
CA GLU A 130 12.04 2.83 -11.83
C GLU A 130 12.52 4.13 -12.48
N LYS A 131 11.58 4.93 -13.01
CA LYS A 131 11.91 6.14 -13.75
C LYS A 131 12.62 7.20 -12.88
N VAL A 132 12.20 7.35 -11.62
CA VAL A 132 12.84 8.25 -10.66
C VAL A 132 14.23 7.73 -10.25
N LEU A 133 14.39 6.43 -9.96
CA LEU A 133 15.70 5.84 -9.66
C LEU A 133 16.65 5.96 -10.86
N ALA A 134 16.17 5.71 -12.07
CA ALA A 134 16.96 5.86 -13.29
C ALA A 134 17.47 7.30 -13.44
N ALA A 135 16.61 8.30 -13.21
CA ALA A 135 17.00 9.71 -13.27
C ALA A 135 18.06 10.08 -12.20
N GLN A 136 17.95 9.49 -11.00
CA GLN A 136 18.87 9.77 -9.90
C GLN A 136 20.21 9.03 -10.02
N PHE A 137 20.22 7.79 -10.52
CA PHE A 137 21.38 6.90 -10.44
C PHE A 137 22.05 6.57 -11.76
N ASN A 138 21.33 6.55 -12.90
CA ASN A 138 21.98 6.28 -14.18
C ASN A 138 22.96 7.40 -14.55
N ARG A 139 24.08 7.02 -15.18
CA ARG A 139 25.11 7.95 -15.67
C ARG A 139 25.46 7.58 -17.10
N PRO A 140 26.06 8.52 -17.89
CA PRO A 140 26.50 8.23 -19.25
C PRO A 140 27.36 6.95 -19.28
N GLY A 141 26.99 5.99 -20.13
CA GLY A 141 27.64 4.69 -20.23
C GLY A 141 27.24 3.64 -19.15
N HIS A 142 26.42 4.02 -18.15
CA HIS A 142 26.03 3.16 -17.04
C HIS A 142 24.53 3.21 -16.79
N SER A 143 23.77 2.42 -17.53
CA SER A 143 22.33 2.16 -17.26
C SER A 143 22.22 1.00 -16.28
N ILE A 144 22.15 1.31 -14.97
CA ILE A 144 22.05 0.34 -13.89
C ILE A 144 20.64 0.14 -13.37
N VAL A 145 19.73 1.06 -13.69
CA VAL A 145 18.28 0.96 -13.45
C VAL A 145 17.62 1.02 -14.83
N ASP A 146 17.18 -0.12 -15.34
CA ASP A 146 16.65 -0.24 -16.70
C ASP A 146 15.73 -1.46 -16.84
N HIS A 147 14.58 -1.44 -16.18
CA HIS A 147 13.62 -2.53 -16.22
C HIS A 147 12.21 -2.04 -16.55
N HIS A 148 11.41 -2.94 -17.12
CA HIS A 148 10.04 -2.70 -17.47
C HIS A 148 9.09 -3.19 -16.38
N THR A 149 7.89 -2.63 -16.38
CA THR A 149 6.75 -3.14 -15.63
C THR A 149 5.70 -3.63 -16.61
N TYR A 150 5.37 -4.92 -16.53
CA TYR A 150 4.34 -5.55 -17.35
C TYR A 150 3.12 -5.85 -16.49
N VAL A 151 1.93 -5.47 -16.96
CA VAL A 151 0.68 -5.66 -16.22
C VAL A 151 -0.34 -6.38 -17.11
N PHE A 152 -0.90 -7.48 -16.61
CA PHE A 152 -2.06 -8.13 -17.22
C PHE A 152 -3.32 -7.70 -16.50
N LEU A 153 -4.36 -7.31 -17.23
CA LEU A 153 -5.63 -6.83 -16.71
C LEU A 153 -6.79 -7.14 -17.67
N GLY A 154 -8.00 -7.26 -17.13
CA GLY A 154 -9.21 -7.57 -17.90
C GLY A 154 -10.27 -6.49 -17.76
N ASP A 155 -11.47 -6.75 -18.31
CA ASP A 155 -12.61 -5.83 -18.34
C ASP A 155 -12.95 -5.27 -16.94
N GLY A 156 -12.99 -6.13 -15.91
CA GLY A 156 -13.27 -5.71 -14.54
C GLY A 156 -12.26 -4.70 -14.00
N CYS A 157 -10.98 -4.86 -14.33
CA CYS A 157 -9.96 -3.87 -13.95
C CYS A 157 -10.20 -2.53 -14.67
N MET A 158 -10.67 -2.57 -15.92
CA MET A 158 -10.96 -1.36 -16.71
C MET A 158 -12.21 -0.61 -16.22
N MET A 159 -13.16 -1.31 -15.59
CA MET A 159 -14.36 -0.71 -14.99
C MET A 159 -14.08 0.02 -13.68
N GLU A 160 -13.08 -0.42 -12.92
CA GLU A 160 -12.75 0.16 -11.61
C GLU A 160 -12.33 1.63 -11.69
N GLY A 161 -12.90 2.48 -10.83
CA GLY A 161 -12.61 3.91 -10.80
C GLY A 161 -11.13 4.24 -10.61
N ILE A 162 -10.41 3.45 -9.79
CA ILE A 162 -8.98 3.64 -9.56
C ILE A 162 -8.16 3.52 -10.85
N SER A 163 -8.58 2.69 -11.81
CA SER A 163 -7.87 2.54 -13.08
C SER A 163 -7.89 3.84 -13.89
N HIS A 164 -9.00 4.61 -13.85
CA HIS A 164 -9.07 5.95 -14.45
C HIS A 164 -8.10 6.92 -13.78
N GLU A 165 -8.02 6.92 -12.44
CA GLU A 165 -7.12 7.78 -11.68
C GLU A 165 -5.66 7.53 -12.06
N VAL A 166 -5.21 6.28 -11.97
CA VAL A 166 -3.80 5.95 -12.09
C VAL A 166 -3.30 5.91 -13.53
N CYS A 167 -4.15 5.46 -14.49
CA CYS A 167 -3.76 5.42 -15.89
C CYS A 167 -3.67 6.84 -16.49
N SER A 168 -4.57 7.75 -16.08
CA SER A 168 -4.46 9.16 -16.43
C SER A 168 -3.16 9.78 -15.90
N LEU A 169 -2.79 9.52 -14.65
CA LEU A 169 -1.53 10.03 -14.08
C LEU A 169 -0.30 9.41 -14.74
N ALA A 170 -0.33 8.12 -15.07
CA ALA A 170 0.77 7.44 -15.76
C ALA A 170 1.07 8.04 -17.13
N GLY A 171 0.03 8.40 -17.91
CA GLY A 171 0.18 9.12 -19.15
C GLY A 171 0.76 10.53 -18.96
N THR A 172 0.26 11.26 -17.96
CA THR A 172 0.75 12.59 -17.59
C THR A 172 2.24 12.57 -17.24
N LEU A 173 2.71 11.53 -16.52
CA LEU A 173 4.12 11.38 -16.15
C LEU A 173 4.99 10.71 -17.23
N GLY A 174 4.37 10.26 -18.33
CA GLY A 174 5.08 9.64 -19.45
C GLY A 174 5.85 8.38 -19.04
N LEU A 175 5.21 7.44 -18.32
CA LEU A 175 5.88 6.25 -17.79
C LEU A 175 6.11 5.19 -18.89
N GLY A 176 7.05 5.43 -19.80
CA GLY A 176 7.25 4.66 -21.03
C GLY A 176 7.64 3.20 -20.83
N LYS A 177 8.13 2.81 -19.65
CA LYS A 177 8.45 1.40 -19.34
C LYS A 177 7.29 0.63 -18.69
N LEU A 178 6.10 1.24 -18.60
CA LEU A 178 4.86 0.57 -18.21
C LEU A 178 4.15 0.03 -19.46
N ILE A 179 4.00 -1.28 -19.57
CA ILE A 179 3.36 -1.98 -20.67
C ILE A 179 2.22 -2.83 -20.10
N ALA A 180 0.98 -2.49 -20.43
CA ALA A 180 -0.20 -3.18 -19.97
C ALA A 180 -0.81 -4.00 -21.12
N PHE A 181 -1.23 -5.24 -20.82
CA PHE A 181 -1.94 -6.13 -21.73
C PHE A 181 -3.38 -6.22 -21.26
N TYR A 182 -4.27 -5.72 -22.08
CA TYR A 182 -5.71 -5.79 -21.86
C TYR A 182 -6.26 -7.08 -22.45
N ASP A 183 -6.72 -7.97 -21.58
CA ASP A 183 -7.49 -9.18 -21.92
C ASP A 183 -8.89 -8.78 -22.32
N ASP A 184 -9.05 -8.42 -23.58
CA ASP A 184 -10.28 -7.93 -24.19
C ASP A 184 -11.10 -9.13 -24.71
N ASN A 185 -11.68 -9.89 -23.76
CA ASN A 185 -12.46 -11.09 -24.04
C ASN A 185 -13.98 -10.87 -23.98
N GLY A 186 -14.43 -9.71 -23.48
CA GLY A 186 -15.83 -9.33 -23.42
C GLY A 186 -16.69 -10.09 -22.41
N ILE A 187 -16.06 -10.81 -21.46
CA ILE A 187 -16.78 -11.64 -20.49
C ILE A 187 -16.38 -11.24 -19.05
N SER A 188 -17.37 -11.01 -18.21
CA SER A 188 -17.23 -10.90 -16.77
C SER A 188 -17.91 -12.09 -16.08
N ILE A 189 -17.93 -12.08 -14.74
CA ILE A 189 -18.59 -13.14 -13.96
C ILE A 189 -20.13 -13.15 -14.18
N ASP A 190 -20.70 -12.01 -14.54
CA ASP A 190 -22.14 -11.86 -14.81
C ASP A 190 -22.54 -12.17 -16.27
N GLY A 191 -21.54 -12.47 -17.13
CA GLY A 191 -21.76 -12.77 -18.55
C GLY A 191 -21.09 -11.78 -19.51
N GLU A 192 -21.68 -11.63 -20.70
CA GLU A 192 -21.21 -10.70 -21.74
C GLU A 192 -21.33 -9.24 -21.28
N VAL A 193 -20.23 -8.49 -21.36
CA VAL A 193 -20.14 -7.12 -20.80
C VAL A 193 -20.88 -6.07 -21.63
N GLU A 194 -21.34 -6.38 -22.85
CA GLU A 194 -22.00 -5.44 -23.79
C GLU A 194 -23.18 -4.67 -23.15
N GLY A 195 -23.85 -5.28 -22.16
CA GLY A 195 -24.98 -4.67 -21.45
C GLY A 195 -24.63 -3.59 -20.43
N TRP A 196 -23.38 -3.52 -19.96
CA TRP A 196 -22.97 -2.60 -18.88
C TRP A 196 -21.54 -2.04 -19.00
N PHE A 197 -20.77 -2.43 -20.01
CA PHE A 197 -19.45 -1.90 -20.29
C PHE A 197 -19.26 -1.71 -21.79
N THR A 198 -19.54 -0.51 -22.27
CA THR A 198 -19.51 -0.13 -23.70
C THR A 198 -18.49 0.95 -24.00
N ASP A 199 -17.55 1.19 -23.07
CA ASP A 199 -16.47 2.16 -23.24
C ASP A 199 -15.58 1.78 -24.43
N ASP A 200 -15.20 2.76 -25.25
CA ASP A 200 -14.07 2.59 -26.17
C ASP A 200 -12.76 2.70 -25.37
N THR A 201 -12.39 1.60 -24.70
CA THR A 201 -11.19 1.54 -23.85
C THR A 201 -9.92 2.01 -24.60
N PRO A 202 -9.68 1.61 -25.85
CA PRO A 202 -8.57 2.16 -26.64
C PRO A 202 -8.56 3.68 -26.72
N LYS A 203 -9.68 4.33 -27.07
CA LYS A 203 -9.76 5.81 -27.14
C LYS A 203 -9.60 6.47 -25.79
N ARG A 204 -10.13 5.84 -24.73
CA ARG A 204 -9.96 6.33 -23.36
C ARG A 204 -8.48 6.41 -22.98
N PHE A 205 -7.69 5.38 -23.27
CA PHE A 205 -6.26 5.36 -23.00
C PHE A 205 -5.46 6.30 -23.90
N GLU A 206 -5.84 6.45 -25.17
CA GLU A 206 -5.29 7.49 -26.05
C GLU A 206 -5.51 8.89 -25.46
N ALA A 207 -6.70 9.16 -24.90
CA ALA A 207 -7.00 10.43 -24.23
C ALA A 207 -6.19 10.64 -22.95
N TYR A 208 -5.75 9.57 -22.28
CA TYR A 208 -4.80 9.64 -21.16
C TYR A 208 -3.36 9.88 -21.61
N GLY A 209 -3.06 9.89 -22.89
CA GLY A 209 -1.70 10.05 -23.42
C GLY A 209 -0.88 8.76 -23.49
N TRP A 210 -1.55 7.62 -23.51
CA TRP A 210 -0.91 6.32 -23.73
C TRP A 210 -0.72 6.01 -25.21
N GLN A 211 0.31 5.27 -25.56
CA GLN A 211 0.35 4.51 -26.81
C GLN A 211 -0.63 3.36 -26.71
N VAL A 212 -1.45 3.16 -27.75
CA VAL A 212 -2.43 2.06 -27.78
C VAL A 212 -2.20 1.21 -29.03
N ILE A 213 -1.98 -0.10 -28.83
CA ILE A 213 -1.84 -1.09 -29.90
C ILE A 213 -3.13 -1.91 -29.90
N ARG A 214 -3.94 -1.71 -30.94
CA ARG A 214 -5.31 -2.23 -31.03
C ARG A 214 -5.38 -3.58 -31.74
N ASN A 215 -6.38 -4.37 -31.39
CA ASN A 215 -6.82 -5.57 -32.11
C ASN A 215 -5.73 -6.61 -32.32
N VAL A 216 -4.86 -6.81 -31.34
CA VAL A 216 -3.86 -7.87 -31.37
C VAL A 216 -4.57 -9.21 -31.13
N ASP A 217 -4.37 -10.19 -32.01
CA ASP A 217 -4.84 -11.56 -31.72
C ASP A 217 -4.02 -12.14 -30.56
N GLY A 218 -4.68 -12.25 -29.40
CA GLY A 218 -4.06 -12.77 -28.18
C GLY A 218 -3.70 -14.26 -28.23
N HIS A 219 -4.01 -14.93 -29.34
CA HIS A 219 -3.66 -16.32 -29.63
C HIS A 219 -2.65 -16.47 -30.78
N ASP A 220 -2.22 -15.37 -31.41
CA ASP A 220 -1.14 -15.34 -32.41
C ASP A 220 0.16 -14.80 -31.81
N ALA A 221 1.15 -15.69 -31.69
CA ALA A 221 2.42 -15.36 -31.07
C ALA A 221 3.23 -14.30 -31.85
N ASP A 222 3.09 -14.22 -33.16
CA ASP A 222 3.83 -13.25 -33.99
C ASP A 222 3.22 -11.85 -33.85
N GLU A 223 1.88 -11.72 -33.80
CA GLU A 223 1.22 -10.46 -33.50
C GLU A 223 1.55 -9.95 -32.10
N ILE A 224 1.50 -10.83 -31.08
CA ILE A 224 1.87 -10.49 -29.69
C ILE A 224 3.32 -10.01 -29.65
N LYS A 225 4.23 -10.70 -30.31
CA LYS A 225 5.64 -10.34 -30.38
C LYS A 225 5.86 -8.97 -31.00
N GLN A 226 5.22 -8.69 -32.14
CA GLN A 226 5.28 -7.40 -32.81
C GLN A 226 4.74 -6.27 -31.93
N ALA A 227 3.67 -6.52 -31.19
CA ALA A 227 3.09 -5.57 -30.27
C ALA A 227 4.04 -5.22 -29.11
N ILE A 228 4.68 -6.25 -28.49
CA ILE A 228 5.65 -6.04 -27.43
C ILE A 228 6.86 -5.26 -27.95
N GLU A 229 7.40 -5.61 -29.12
CA GLU A 229 8.54 -4.90 -29.73
C GLU A 229 8.21 -3.43 -30.02
N THR A 230 6.98 -3.16 -30.46
CA THR A 230 6.49 -1.80 -30.70
C THR A 230 6.36 -1.02 -29.39
N ALA A 231 5.80 -1.64 -28.34
CA ALA A 231 5.66 -1.04 -27.03
C ALA A 231 7.02 -0.69 -26.41
N ARG A 232 7.98 -1.61 -26.46
CA ARG A 232 9.33 -1.42 -25.88
C ARG A 232 10.17 -0.34 -26.55
N LYS A 233 9.82 0.05 -27.78
CA LYS A 233 10.50 1.17 -28.48
C LYS A 233 10.03 2.55 -28.03
N ASN A 234 8.88 2.64 -27.37
CA ASN A 234 8.32 3.89 -26.90
C ASN A 234 8.77 4.15 -25.44
N ALA A 235 9.74 5.02 -25.25
CA ALA A 235 10.23 5.41 -23.95
C ALA A 235 9.46 6.56 -23.29
N GLU A 236 8.57 7.24 -24.06
CA GLU A 236 7.93 8.49 -23.66
C GLU A 236 6.51 8.32 -23.12
N GLN A 237 5.84 7.22 -23.49
CA GLN A 237 4.45 6.98 -23.15
C GLN A 237 4.26 5.55 -22.63
N PRO A 238 3.43 5.34 -21.60
CA PRO A 238 3.01 3.99 -21.26
C PRO A 238 2.21 3.39 -22.42
N THR A 239 2.24 2.06 -22.55
CA THR A 239 1.59 1.36 -23.67
C THR A 239 0.49 0.43 -23.18
N LEU A 240 -0.69 0.49 -23.84
CA LEU A 240 -1.75 -0.50 -23.72
C LEU A 240 -1.79 -1.36 -24.97
N ILE A 241 -1.63 -2.67 -24.82
CA ILE A 241 -1.79 -3.67 -25.87
C ILE A 241 -3.18 -4.31 -25.69
N CYS A 242 -4.11 -4.05 -26.59
CA CYS A 242 -5.46 -4.60 -26.55
C CYS A 242 -5.46 -5.97 -27.25
N CYS A 243 -5.49 -7.03 -26.47
CA CYS A 243 -5.43 -8.41 -26.95
C CYS A 243 -6.82 -9.02 -26.99
N LYS A 244 -7.30 -9.34 -28.16
CA LYS A 244 -8.51 -10.13 -28.32
C LYS A 244 -8.22 -11.57 -27.93
N THR A 245 -8.90 -12.07 -26.93
CA THR A 245 -8.74 -13.43 -26.42
C THR A 245 -10.09 -14.14 -26.30
N THR A 246 -10.02 -15.44 -26.04
CA THR A 246 -11.19 -16.25 -25.69
C THR A 246 -11.01 -16.77 -24.28
N ILE A 247 -11.84 -16.33 -23.34
CA ILE A 247 -11.82 -16.86 -21.96
C ILE A 247 -12.07 -18.38 -22.00
N GLY A 248 -11.31 -19.16 -21.22
CA GLY A 248 -11.42 -20.62 -21.21
C GLY A 248 -11.00 -21.28 -22.52
N PHE A 249 -10.08 -20.66 -23.28
CA PHE A 249 -9.62 -21.13 -24.59
C PHE A 249 -9.28 -22.62 -24.59
N GLY A 250 -9.86 -23.35 -25.54
CA GLY A 250 -9.68 -24.80 -25.73
C GLY A 250 -10.76 -25.63 -25.03
N SER A 251 -11.65 -25.07 -24.22
CA SER A 251 -12.79 -25.79 -23.65
C SER A 251 -13.96 -25.80 -24.65
N PRO A 252 -14.33 -26.99 -25.21
CA PRO A 252 -15.30 -27.04 -26.33
C PRO A 252 -16.68 -26.49 -26.01
N ASN A 253 -17.14 -26.64 -24.76
CA ASN A 253 -18.48 -26.23 -24.36
C ASN A 253 -18.51 -24.96 -23.51
N LYS A 254 -17.38 -24.53 -22.90
CA LYS A 254 -17.35 -23.45 -21.91
C LYS A 254 -16.49 -22.24 -22.32
N GLN A 255 -15.63 -22.35 -23.36
CA GLN A 255 -14.88 -21.18 -23.84
C GLN A 255 -15.80 -20.07 -24.32
N GLY A 256 -15.40 -18.82 -24.06
CA GLY A 256 -16.18 -17.63 -24.42
C GLY A 256 -17.42 -17.40 -23.55
N LYS A 257 -17.56 -18.09 -22.42
CA LYS A 257 -18.71 -18.00 -21.52
C LYS A 257 -18.30 -17.74 -20.08
N GLU A 258 -19.19 -17.13 -19.31
CA GLU A 258 -19.02 -16.85 -17.88
C GLU A 258 -18.85 -18.11 -17.03
N GLU A 259 -19.38 -19.27 -17.47
CA GLU A 259 -19.29 -20.53 -16.74
C GLU A 259 -17.84 -20.99 -16.44
N CYS A 260 -16.86 -20.58 -17.26
CA CYS A 260 -15.46 -20.86 -17.02
C CYS A 260 -14.73 -19.72 -16.29
N HIS A 261 -15.40 -18.59 -16.02
CA HIS A 261 -14.78 -17.45 -15.38
C HIS A 261 -14.34 -17.80 -13.94
N GLY A 262 -15.26 -18.22 -13.08
CA GLY A 262 -15.07 -18.37 -11.65
C GLY A 262 -15.38 -19.75 -11.06
N ALA A 263 -15.46 -20.78 -11.90
CA ALA A 263 -15.78 -22.16 -11.47
C ALA A 263 -14.89 -23.21 -12.14
N PRO A 264 -14.68 -24.37 -11.52
CA PRO A 264 -14.01 -25.50 -12.17
C PRO A 264 -14.74 -25.92 -13.44
N LEU A 265 -13.98 -26.38 -14.45
CA LEU A 265 -14.57 -26.84 -15.72
C LEU A 265 -15.42 -28.11 -15.54
N GLY A 266 -15.08 -28.96 -14.58
CA GLY A 266 -15.61 -30.30 -14.42
C GLY A 266 -14.76 -31.36 -15.15
N ASN A 267 -14.73 -32.57 -14.61
CA ASN A 267 -13.82 -33.61 -15.10
C ASN A 267 -14.11 -33.99 -16.56
N ASP A 268 -15.37 -34.04 -16.97
CA ASP A 268 -15.76 -34.38 -18.34
C ASP A 268 -15.30 -33.28 -19.31
N GLU A 269 -15.50 -32.01 -18.95
CA GLU A 269 -15.07 -30.88 -19.78
C GLU A 269 -13.54 -30.78 -19.84
N ILE A 270 -12.82 -31.10 -18.78
CA ILE A 270 -11.36 -31.16 -18.80
C ILE A 270 -10.85 -32.25 -19.75
N ALA A 271 -11.50 -33.40 -19.80
CA ALA A 271 -11.14 -34.46 -20.76
C ALA A 271 -11.34 -33.99 -22.20
N LEU A 272 -12.47 -33.34 -22.50
CA LEU A 272 -12.72 -32.73 -23.80
C LEU A 272 -11.73 -31.63 -24.14
N THR A 273 -11.39 -30.78 -23.16
CA THR A 273 -10.42 -29.70 -23.33
C THR A 273 -9.03 -30.25 -23.65
N ARG A 274 -8.57 -31.29 -22.95
CA ARG A 274 -7.28 -31.95 -23.28
C ARG A 274 -7.29 -32.47 -24.71
N ALA A 275 -8.36 -33.13 -25.13
CA ALA A 275 -8.49 -33.63 -26.50
C ALA A 275 -8.47 -32.50 -27.55
N ALA A 276 -9.19 -31.41 -27.30
CA ALA A 276 -9.24 -30.25 -28.20
C ALA A 276 -7.88 -29.51 -28.30
N LEU A 277 -7.13 -29.44 -27.20
CA LEU A 277 -5.78 -28.86 -27.16
C LEU A 277 -4.69 -29.80 -27.69
N GLY A 278 -5.01 -31.07 -27.97
CA GLY A 278 -4.02 -32.10 -28.30
C GLY A 278 -3.08 -32.44 -27.14
N TRP A 279 -3.50 -32.21 -25.90
CA TRP A 279 -2.72 -32.43 -24.70
C TRP A 279 -2.94 -33.84 -24.13
N ASN A 280 -2.07 -34.76 -24.49
CA ASN A 280 -2.23 -36.20 -24.18
C ASN A 280 -1.55 -36.65 -22.86
N HIS A 281 -1.37 -35.70 -21.92
CA HIS A 281 -0.73 -35.94 -20.62
C HIS A 281 -1.79 -35.90 -19.50
N GLY A 282 -1.53 -36.63 -18.41
CA GLY A 282 -2.39 -36.69 -17.25
C GLY A 282 -2.39 -35.38 -16.44
N PRO A 283 -3.24 -35.30 -15.40
CA PRO A 283 -3.28 -34.14 -14.52
C PRO A 283 -1.92 -33.90 -13.84
N PHE A 284 -1.47 -32.65 -13.92
CA PHE A 284 -0.15 -32.20 -13.40
C PHE A 284 1.05 -32.90 -14.03
N GLU A 285 0.90 -33.52 -15.17
CA GLU A 285 1.99 -34.12 -15.93
C GLU A 285 2.46 -33.13 -17.01
N ILE A 286 3.71 -32.66 -16.90
CA ILE A 286 4.36 -31.82 -17.90
C ILE A 286 5.55 -32.57 -18.48
N PRO A 287 5.66 -32.71 -19.83
CA PRO A 287 6.79 -33.34 -20.48
C PRO A 287 8.13 -32.66 -20.15
N ALA A 288 9.20 -33.47 -20.07
CA ALA A 288 10.52 -32.98 -19.74
C ALA A 288 11.09 -31.97 -20.75
N ASP A 289 10.76 -32.12 -22.03
CA ASP A 289 11.14 -31.18 -23.07
C ASP A 289 10.40 -29.83 -22.97
N ILE A 290 9.17 -29.81 -22.50
CA ILE A 290 8.45 -28.57 -22.18
C ILE A 290 9.09 -27.88 -20.98
N TYR A 291 9.42 -28.59 -19.90
CA TYR A 291 10.18 -28.02 -18.78
C TYR A 291 11.53 -27.44 -19.24
N ALA A 292 12.28 -28.16 -20.11
CA ALA A 292 13.55 -27.68 -20.62
C ALA A 292 13.42 -26.35 -21.40
N GLU A 293 12.33 -26.19 -22.13
CA GLU A 293 12.05 -24.98 -22.90
C GLU A 293 11.59 -23.79 -22.00
N TRP A 294 10.95 -24.09 -20.88
CA TRP A 294 10.52 -23.06 -19.92
C TRP A 294 11.60 -22.67 -18.91
N ASP A 295 12.59 -23.51 -18.63
CA ASP A 295 13.60 -23.26 -17.59
C ASP A 295 14.40 -21.98 -17.85
N ALA A 296 14.13 -20.95 -17.07
CA ALA A 296 14.77 -19.65 -17.16
C ALA A 296 15.99 -19.49 -16.23
N LYS A 297 16.35 -20.52 -15.44
CA LYS A 297 17.42 -20.40 -14.42
C LYS A 297 18.77 -20.02 -14.98
N ALA A 298 19.19 -20.65 -16.11
CA ALA A 298 20.49 -20.36 -16.72
C ALA A 298 20.50 -18.97 -17.38
N THR A 299 19.47 -18.65 -18.16
CA THR A 299 19.34 -17.36 -18.84
C THR A 299 19.20 -16.21 -17.84
N GLY A 300 18.41 -16.41 -16.77
CA GLY A 300 18.24 -15.41 -15.71
C GLY A 300 19.56 -15.15 -14.97
N ALA A 301 20.30 -16.19 -14.62
CA ALA A 301 21.62 -16.05 -13.99
C ALA A 301 22.63 -15.32 -14.90
N SER A 302 22.60 -15.57 -16.22
CA SER A 302 23.46 -14.86 -17.19
C SER A 302 23.12 -13.37 -17.23
N ARG A 303 21.84 -13.01 -17.35
CA ARG A 303 21.37 -11.61 -17.38
C ARG A 303 21.73 -10.86 -16.10
N GLU A 304 21.58 -11.49 -14.94
CA GLU A 304 21.99 -10.91 -13.67
C GLU A 304 23.50 -10.75 -13.56
N ASN A 305 24.30 -11.71 -14.03
CA ASN A 305 25.76 -11.60 -14.05
C ASN A 305 26.23 -10.46 -14.96
N GLU A 306 25.62 -10.25 -16.11
CA GLU A 306 25.89 -9.10 -16.98
C GLU A 306 25.56 -7.78 -16.28
N TRP A 307 24.45 -7.73 -15.57
CA TRP A 307 24.10 -6.55 -14.75
C TRP A 307 25.11 -6.34 -13.62
N ASN A 308 25.53 -7.39 -12.91
CA ASN A 308 26.53 -7.32 -11.84
C ASN A 308 27.86 -6.77 -12.36
N GLN A 309 28.28 -7.14 -13.58
CA GLN A 309 29.48 -6.59 -14.20
C GLN A 309 29.35 -5.09 -14.50
N ARG A 310 28.20 -4.67 -15.07
CA ARG A 310 27.90 -3.24 -15.29
C ARG A 310 27.87 -2.48 -13.97
N PHE A 311 27.24 -3.05 -12.95
CA PHE A 311 27.18 -2.43 -11.62
C PHE A 311 28.56 -2.33 -10.96
N ALA A 312 29.43 -3.31 -11.14
CA ALA A 312 30.82 -3.26 -10.65
C ALA A 312 31.63 -2.14 -11.33
N ALA A 313 31.49 -1.97 -12.64
CA ALA A 313 32.10 -0.86 -13.37
C ALA A 313 31.55 0.50 -12.90
N TYR A 314 30.24 0.60 -12.74
CA TYR A 314 29.60 1.78 -12.16
C TYR A 314 30.11 2.10 -10.76
N ALA A 315 30.25 1.10 -9.89
CA ALA A 315 30.71 1.28 -8.51
C ALA A 315 32.19 1.71 -8.45
N ALA A 316 33.00 1.34 -9.43
CA ALA A 316 34.39 1.80 -9.52
C ALA A 316 34.47 3.28 -9.91
N GLU A 317 33.56 3.78 -10.76
CA GLU A 317 33.52 5.17 -11.20
C GLU A 317 32.70 6.08 -10.28
N TYR A 318 31.58 5.57 -9.72
CA TYR A 318 30.64 6.30 -8.86
C TYR A 318 30.40 5.58 -7.52
N PRO A 319 31.43 5.42 -6.66
CA PRO A 319 31.34 4.58 -5.46
C PRO A 319 30.28 5.03 -4.45
N GLU A 320 30.09 6.34 -4.29
CA GLU A 320 29.10 6.89 -3.36
C GLU A 320 27.67 6.61 -3.84
N LEU A 321 27.40 6.81 -5.14
CA LEU A 321 26.07 6.54 -5.72
C LEU A 321 25.76 5.03 -5.70
N ALA A 322 26.75 4.18 -5.96
CA ALA A 322 26.57 2.74 -5.88
C ALA A 322 26.28 2.25 -4.46
N ALA A 323 26.95 2.83 -3.46
CA ALA A 323 26.71 2.55 -2.04
C ALA A 323 25.30 3.01 -1.63
N GLU A 324 24.90 4.19 -2.07
CA GLU A 324 23.58 4.77 -1.80
C GLU A 324 22.45 3.94 -2.43
N LEU A 325 22.58 3.55 -3.70
CA LEU A 325 21.58 2.68 -4.33
C LEU A 325 21.44 1.34 -3.58
N LYS A 326 22.55 0.71 -3.21
CA LYS A 326 22.54 -0.53 -2.41
C LYS A 326 21.84 -0.33 -1.06
N ARG A 327 22.14 0.78 -0.38
CA ARG A 327 21.52 1.11 0.91
C ARG A 327 20.00 1.22 0.78
N ARG A 328 19.54 1.99 -0.23
CA ARG A 328 18.11 2.20 -0.48
C ARG A 328 17.39 0.92 -0.87
N MET A 329 17.96 0.16 -1.80
CA MET A 329 17.36 -1.12 -2.23
C MET A 329 17.31 -2.17 -1.09
N ALA A 330 18.21 -2.05 -0.10
CA ALA A 330 18.16 -2.87 1.11
C ALA A 330 17.17 -2.33 2.18
N GLY A 331 16.45 -1.24 1.92
CA GLY A 331 15.50 -0.60 2.86
C GLY A 331 16.17 0.01 4.11
N LYS A 332 17.49 0.16 4.11
CA LYS A 332 18.25 0.67 5.26
C LYS A 332 18.25 2.21 5.29
N LEU A 333 18.03 2.76 6.48
CA LEU A 333 18.17 4.20 6.71
C LEU A 333 19.64 4.62 6.79
N PRO A 334 19.96 5.92 6.55
CA PRO A 334 21.29 6.46 6.83
C PRO A 334 21.72 6.21 8.28
N ALA A 335 22.99 5.87 8.47
CA ALA A 335 23.51 5.44 9.78
C ALA A 335 23.33 6.49 10.91
N ASP A 336 23.30 7.76 10.56
CA ASP A 336 23.16 8.89 11.50
C ASP A 336 21.70 9.37 11.65
N PHE A 337 20.73 8.78 10.92
CA PHE A 337 19.33 9.21 10.95
C PHE A 337 18.73 9.18 12.37
N ALA A 338 18.87 8.08 13.10
CA ALA A 338 18.29 7.93 14.43
C ALA A 338 18.83 8.97 15.43
N ALA A 339 20.13 9.26 15.38
CA ALA A 339 20.76 10.25 16.24
C ALA A 339 20.29 11.68 15.91
N LYS A 340 20.25 12.04 14.62
CA LYS A 340 19.77 13.34 14.14
C LYS A 340 18.30 13.56 14.43
N ALA A 341 17.48 12.54 14.22
CA ALA A 341 16.04 12.59 14.53
C ALA A 341 15.79 12.77 16.03
N SER A 342 16.55 12.09 16.90
CA SER A 342 16.46 12.26 18.33
C SER A 342 16.95 13.65 18.81
N ALA A 343 17.94 14.22 18.14
CA ALA A 343 18.36 15.60 18.40
C ALA A 343 17.26 16.60 18.04
N TYR A 344 16.61 16.42 16.88
CA TYR A 344 15.49 17.26 16.46
C TYR A 344 14.32 17.20 17.47
N ILE A 345 13.96 16.02 17.98
CA ILE A 345 12.90 15.87 19.00
C ILE A 345 13.21 16.71 20.24
N ARG A 346 14.45 16.64 20.77
CA ARG A 346 14.88 17.47 21.90
C ARG A 346 14.82 18.97 21.61
N ASP A 347 15.18 19.39 20.39
CA ASP A 347 15.09 20.79 19.97
C ASP A 347 13.63 21.28 19.94
N VAL A 348 12.71 20.43 19.47
CA VAL A 348 11.27 20.71 19.48
C VAL A 348 10.74 20.84 20.91
N ALA A 349 11.12 19.91 21.79
CA ALA A 349 10.74 19.94 23.21
C ALA A 349 11.24 21.23 23.90
N ALA A 350 12.49 21.62 23.63
CA ALA A 350 13.08 22.84 24.21
C ALA A 350 12.41 24.13 23.73
N LYS A 351 11.88 24.16 22.49
CA LYS A 351 11.15 25.32 21.95
C LYS A 351 9.77 25.51 22.57
N GLY A 352 9.06 24.44 22.89
CA GLY A 352 7.76 24.48 23.53
C GLY A 352 6.67 25.23 22.75
N GLU A 353 6.62 25.08 21.42
CA GLU A 353 5.73 25.86 20.55
C GLU A 353 4.29 25.38 20.63
N THR A 354 3.33 26.31 20.71
CA THR A 354 1.90 26.05 20.50
C THR A 354 1.57 26.24 19.02
N ILE A 355 1.48 25.14 18.28
CA ILE A 355 1.22 25.12 16.85
C ILE A 355 0.27 23.99 16.46
N ALA A 356 -0.36 24.11 15.28
CA ALA A 356 -1.13 23.01 14.71
C ALA A 356 -0.23 21.79 14.45
N SER A 357 -0.73 20.59 14.78
CA SER A 357 0.11 19.39 14.58
C SER A 357 0.43 19.12 13.11
N ARG A 358 -0.42 19.55 12.14
CA ARG A 358 -0.04 19.54 10.72
C ARG A 358 1.16 20.45 10.41
N LYS A 359 1.33 21.57 11.16
CA LYS A 359 2.50 22.44 11.04
C LYS A 359 3.73 21.79 11.69
N ALA A 360 3.55 21.13 12.82
CA ALA A 360 4.59 20.30 13.44
C ALA A 360 5.05 19.18 12.48
N SER A 361 4.11 18.55 11.77
CA SER A 361 4.40 17.57 10.72
C SER A 361 5.26 18.17 9.59
N GLN A 362 4.93 19.36 9.08
CA GLN A 362 5.77 20.05 8.09
C GLN A 362 7.17 20.37 8.64
N ASN A 363 7.26 20.77 9.91
CA ASN A 363 8.55 21.03 10.56
C ASN A 363 9.38 19.75 10.68
N ALA A 364 8.76 18.60 10.98
CA ALA A 364 9.42 17.30 10.98
C ALA A 364 9.91 16.92 9.56
N LEU A 365 9.11 17.15 8.52
CA LEU A 365 9.53 16.95 7.12
C LEU A 365 10.71 17.86 6.75
N ASN A 366 10.72 19.12 7.21
CA ASN A 366 11.87 20.02 7.01
C ASN A 366 13.15 19.52 7.67
N ALA A 367 13.04 18.80 8.79
CA ALA A 367 14.17 18.25 9.54
C ALA A 367 14.62 16.89 9.00
N TYR A 368 13.70 15.99 8.70
CA TYR A 368 14.00 14.62 8.30
C TYR A 368 14.21 14.46 6.79
N GLY A 369 13.49 15.22 5.96
CA GLY A 369 13.56 15.14 4.51
C GLY A 369 14.98 15.30 3.96
N PRO A 370 15.77 16.29 4.40
CA PRO A 370 17.16 16.42 3.97
C PRO A 370 18.07 15.25 4.35
N LEU A 371 17.68 14.45 5.34
CA LEU A 371 18.42 13.26 5.77
C LEU A 371 18.09 12.01 4.96
N LEU A 372 16.96 12.03 4.21
CA LEU A 372 16.34 10.88 3.55
C LEU A 372 16.09 11.16 2.08
N PRO A 373 17.12 11.07 1.23
CA PRO A 373 16.94 11.27 -0.22
C PRO A 373 16.02 10.23 -0.87
N GLU A 374 15.71 9.13 -0.17
CA GLU A 374 14.71 8.14 -0.56
C GLU A 374 13.26 8.51 -0.18
N LEU A 375 13.04 9.62 0.53
CA LEU A 375 11.69 10.03 0.92
C LEU A 375 10.96 10.61 -0.30
N LEU A 376 9.96 9.90 -0.80
CA LEU A 376 9.14 10.29 -1.96
C LEU A 376 7.76 10.68 -1.49
N GLY A 377 7.47 11.99 -1.52
CA GLY A 377 6.25 12.55 -0.97
C GLY A 377 5.18 12.88 -1.99
N GLY A 378 3.99 13.21 -1.49
CA GLY A 378 2.90 13.70 -2.31
C GLY A 378 1.65 14.07 -1.53
N SER A 379 0.67 14.60 -2.25
CA SER A 379 -0.65 14.90 -1.71
C SER A 379 -1.70 14.78 -2.81
N ALA A 380 -2.92 14.39 -2.42
CA ALA A 380 -4.08 14.36 -3.31
C ALA A 380 -4.71 15.76 -3.41
N ASP A 381 -4.03 16.66 -4.13
CA ASP A 381 -4.43 18.05 -4.40
C ASP A 381 -4.60 18.95 -3.16
N LEU A 382 -4.05 18.56 -2.02
CA LEU A 382 -4.18 19.27 -0.74
C LEU A 382 -2.83 19.67 -0.13
N ALA A 383 -1.76 19.79 -0.95
CA ALA A 383 -0.40 20.03 -0.47
C ALA A 383 -0.29 21.26 0.46
N GLY A 384 -0.99 22.35 0.12
CA GLY A 384 -1.02 23.57 0.93
C GLY A 384 -1.82 23.43 2.23
N SER A 385 -2.89 22.63 2.24
CA SER A 385 -3.72 22.39 3.42
C SER A 385 -3.10 21.33 4.35
N ASN A 386 -2.55 20.27 3.78
CA ASN A 386 -1.88 19.19 4.53
C ASN A 386 -0.48 19.61 5.01
N LEU A 387 0.08 20.70 4.47
CA LEU A 387 1.45 21.17 4.76
C LEU A 387 2.52 20.11 4.48
N THR A 388 2.42 19.43 3.35
CA THR A 388 3.34 18.36 2.94
C THR A 388 4.48 18.83 2.04
N LEU A 389 4.40 20.05 1.51
CA LEU A 389 5.54 20.71 0.87
C LEU A 389 6.52 21.20 1.94
N TRP A 390 7.73 20.69 1.90
CA TRP A 390 8.84 21.10 2.76
C TRP A 390 9.97 21.75 1.93
N LYS A 391 10.95 22.39 2.57
CA LYS A 391 11.94 23.24 1.91
C LYS A 391 12.79 22.56 0.84
N GLY A 392 12.90 21.23 0.86
CA GLY A 392 13.65 20.45 -0.13
C GLY A 392 12.78 19.76 -1.16
N CYS A 393 11.49 20.04 -1.23
CA CYS A 393 10.62 19.45 -2.24
C CYS A 393 10.96 19.95 -3.63
N GLN A 394 11.08 18.98 -4.56
CA GLN A 394 11.17 19.21 -5.99
C GLN A 394 10.09 18.38 -6.67
N SER A 395 9.18 19.05 -7.36
CA SER A 395 8.05 18.39 -8.03
C SER A 395 8.54 17.50 -9.17
N LEU A 396 8.00 16.29 -9.23
CA LEU A 396 8.13 15.42 -10.39
C LEU A 396 7.23 15.92 -11.51
N THR A 397 7.76 16.00 -12.72
CA THR A 397 7.03 16.36 -13.93
C THR A 397 7.38 15.39 -15.04
N HIS A 398 6.65 15.43 -16.15
CA HIS A 398 6.96 14.63 -17.33
C HIS A 398 8.41 14.82 -17.82
N THR A 399 8.94 16.03 -17.73
CA THR A 399 10.27 16.41 -18.24
C THR A 399 11.38 16.34 -17.19
N ASP A 400 11.02 16.29 -15.90
CA ASP A 400 11.99 16.18 -14.80
C ASP A 400 11.46 15.22 -13.72
N LEU A 401 12.06 14.06 -13.66
CA LEU A 401 11.76 13.00 -12.69
C LEU A 401 12.92 12.80 -11.69
N SER A 402 13.83 13.77 -11.55
CA SER A 402 14.88 13.75 -10.54
C SER A 402 14.41 14.20 -9.16
N GLY A 403 13.20 14.76 -9.07
CA GLY A 403 12.61 15.28 -7.84
C GLY A 403 12.17 14.22 -6.82
N ASN A 404 11.42 14.66 -5.82
CA ASN A 404 10.99 13.85 -4.68
C ASN A 404 9.54 14.12 -4.23
N TYR A 405 8.73 14.79 -5.05
CA TYR A 405 7.36 15.15 -4.72
C TYR A 405 6.41 14.91 -5.90
N VAL A 406 5.37 14.10 -5.66
CA VAL A 406 4.33 13.74 -6.63
C VAL A 406 3.08 14.57 -6.38
N HIS A 407 2.63 15.30 -7.39
CA HIS A 407 1.28 15.90 -7.39
C HIS A 407 0.27 14.86 -7.90
N TYR A 408 -0.37 14.16 -6.97
CA TYR A 408 -1.32 13.09 -7.35
C TYR A 408 -2.62 13.64 -7.96
N GLY A 409 -2.96 14.92 -7.70
CA GLY A 409 -4.28 15.47 -7.99
C GLY A 409 -5.36 14.85 -7.09
N VAL A 410 -6.63 15.07 -7.37
CA VAL A 410 -7.75 14.50 -6.59
C VAL A 410 -7.89 13.02 -6.93
N ARG A 411 -7.01 12.20 -6.38
CA ARG A 411 -6.87 10.75 -6.64
C ARG A 411 -6.40 10.02 -5.38
N GLU A 412 -7.17 10.03 -4.31
CA GLU A 412 -6.78 9.47 -3.02
C GLU A 412 -6.54 7.96 -3.11
N PHE A 413 -7.40 7.23 -3.82
CA PHE A 413 -7.26 5.79 -3.99
C PHE A 413 -6.04 5.46 -4.87
N GLY A 414 -5.90 6.15 -5.99
CA GLY A 414 -4.74 6.03 -6.88
C GLY A 414 -3.43 6.35 -6.16
N MET A 415 -3.37 7.45 -5.38
CA MET A 415 -2.22 7.83 -4.56
C MET A 415 -1.80 6.69 -3.63
N ALA A 416 -2.74 6.18 -2.82
CA ALA A 416 -2.44 5.14 -1.84
C ALA A 416 -1.96 3.85 -2.50
N ALA A 417 -2.56 3.43 -3.62
CA ALA A 417 -2.16 2.22 -4.33
C ALA A 417 -0.84 2.40 -5.12
N ILE A 418 -0.57 3.58 -5.69
CA ILE A 418 0.73 3.90 -6.30
C ILE A 418 1.83 3.84 -5.25
N MET A 419 1.59 4.38 -4.05
CA MET A 419 2.56 4.28 -2.94
C MET A 419 2.84 2.84 -2.54
N ASN A 420 1.86 1.94 -2.58
CA ASN A 420 2.09 0.51 -2.39
C ASN A 420 3.07 -0.05 -3.43
N GLY A 421 2.88 0.30 -4.70
CA GLY A 421 3.80 -0.10 -5.77
C GLY A 421 5.21 0.46 -5.57
N VAL A 422 5.34 1.73 -5.18
CA VAL A 422 6.63 2.36 -4.88
C VAL A 422 7.35 1.66 -3.71
N ALA A 423 6.63 1.34 -2.64
CA ALA A 423 7.19 0.64 -1.49
C ALA A 423 7.66 -0.77 -1.85
N LEU A 424 6.84 -1.52 -2.60
CA LEU A 424 7.15 -2.88 -3.09
C LEU A 424 8.32 -2.90 -4.06
N HIS A 425 8.48 -1.87 -4.88
CA HIS A 425 9.64 -1.74 -5.77
C HIS A 425 10.94 -1.67 -4.98
N GLY A 426 10.94 -0.98 -3.86
CA GLY A 426 12.12 -0.66 -3.09
C GLY A 426 12.84 0.62 -3.58
N GLY A 427 13.81 1.07 -2.77
CA GLY A 427 14.58 2.27 -3.07
C GLY A 427 13.96 3.59 -2.59
N PHE A 428 12.69 3.56 -2.17
CA PHE A 428 11.96 4.72 -1.65
C PHE A 428 11.19 4.43 -0.37
N ILE A 429 10.90 5.48 0.38
CA ILE A 429 9.95 5.53 1.47
C ILE A 429 8.82 6.48 1.03
N PRO A 430 7.68 5.97 0.55
CA PRO A 430 6.60 6.82 0.09
C PRO A 430 5.80 7.41 1.26
N TYR A 431 5.44 8.70 1.15
CA TYR A 431 4.40 9.29 1.97
C TYR A 431 3.37 10.02 1.11
N GLY A 432 2.11 9.98 1.52
CA GLY A 432 1.04 10.64 0.79
C GLY A 432 -0.02 11.19 1.73
N ALA A 433 -0.59 12.34 1.34
CA ALA A 433 -1.47 13.10 2.20
C ALA A 433 -2.82 13.41 1.57
N THR A 434 -3.81 13.43 2.45
CA THR A 434 -5.15 13.96 2.20
C THR A 434 -5.79 14.36 3.54
N PHE A 435 -7.03 14.86 3.55
CA PHE A 435 -7.79 15.01 4.78
C PHE A 435 -8.17 13.64 5.35
N LEU A 436 -8.29 13.53 6.66
CA LEU A 436 -8.63 12.25 7.30
C LEU A 436 -9.97 11.70 6.78
N MET A 437 -10.96 12.54 6.55
CA MET A 437 -12.25 12.12 6.00
C MET A 437 -12.08 11.47 4.62
N PHE A 438 -11.19 11.97 3.78
CA PHE A 438 -10.98 11.45 2.42
C PHE A 438 -10.13 10.18 2.36
N MET A 439 -9.61 9.71 3.51
CA MET A 439 -9.07 8.36 3.64
C MET A 439 -10.09 7.29 3.21
N GLU A 440 -11.40 7.58 3.34
CA GLU A 440 -12.46 6.67 2.89
C GLU A 440 -12.35 6.30 1.41
N TYR A 441 -11.97 7.25 0.55
CA TYR A 441 -11.69 6.95 -0.86
C TYR A 441 -10.49 6.00 -1.02
N ALA A 442 -9.48 6.11 -0.16
CA ALA A 442 -8.24 5.32 -0.21
C ALA A 442 -8.31 4.02 0.61
N ARG A 443 -9.39 3.79 1.36
CA ARG A 443 -9.51 2.79 2.43
C ARG A 443 -8.99 1.41 2.04
N ASN A 444 -9.32 0.94 0.84
CA ASN A 444 -8.92 -0.40 0.41
C ASN A 444 -7.40 -0.47 0.14
N ALA A 445 -6.79 0.55 -0.46
CA ALA A 445 -5.34 0.57 -0.69
C ALA A 445 -4.55 0.70 0.62
N VAL A 446 -5.05 1.46 1.60
CA VAL A 446 -4.48 1.52 2.97
C VAL A 446 -4.50 0.13 3.63
N ARG A 447 -5.63 -0.60 3.49
CA ARG A 447 -5.72 -1.98 3.95
C ARG A 447 -4.69 -2.89 3.25
N MET A 448 -4.49 -2.73 1.94
CA MET A 448 -3.52 -3.52 1.19
C MET A 448 -2.07 -3.24 1.62
N SER A 449 -1.72 -2.00 1.99
CA SER A 449 -0.40 -1.71 2.59
C SER A 449 -0.15 -2.53 3.84
N ALA A 450 -1.15 -2.62 4.71
CA ALA A 450 -1.08 -3.37 5.96
C ALA A 450 -1.00 -4.88 5.71
N LEU A 451 -1.80 -5.40 4.79
CA LEU A 451 -1.80 -6.81 4.40
C LEU A 451 -0.44 -7.24 3.83
N MET A 452 0.14 -6.41 2.96
CA MET A 452 1.45 -6.66 2.34
C MET A 452 2.63 -6.27 3.25
N LYS A 453 2.38 -5.73 4.44
CA LYS A 453 3.40 -5.28 5.41
C LYS A 453 4.36 -4.25 4.83
N GLN A 454 3.83 -3.30 4.05
CA GLN A 454 4.67 -2.30 3.39
C GLN A 454 4.83 -1.04 4.22
N ARG A 455 6.05 -0.50 4.25
CA ARG A 455 6.34 0.81 4.84
C ARG A 455 5.81 1.91 3.95
N VAL A 456 4.56 2.31 4.20
CA VAL A 456 3.87 3.43 3.55
C VAL A 456 3.43 4.41 4.64
N LEU A 457 3.74 5.68 4.48
CA LEU A 457 3.42 6.72 5.44
C LEU A 457 2.22 7.51 4.95
N TYR A 458 1.10 7.40 5.66
CA TYR A 458 -0.10 8.18 5.38
C TYR A 458 -0.13 9.40 6.27
N VAL A 459 -0.31 10.58 5.67
CA VAL A 459 -0.42 11.85 6.37
C VAL A 459 -1.86 12.34 6.22
N PHE A 460 -2.64 12.20 7.28
CA PHE A 460 -4.04 12.60 7.28
C PHE A 460 -4.22 13.80 8.20
N THR A 461 -4.67 14.93 7.62
CA THR A 461 -4.89 16.15 8.39
C THR A 461 -6.37 16.46 8.56
N HIS A 462 -6.71 17.50 9.35
CA HIS A 462 -8.10 17.84 9.65
C HIS A 462 -8.79 16.70 10.40
N ASP A 463 -8.23 16.39 11.57
CA ASP A 463 -8.39 15.15 12.34
C ASP A 463 -9.73 14.97 13.04
N SER A 464 -10.56 16.04 13.18
CA SER A 464 -11.79 16.02 13.97
C SER A 464 -12.72 17.19 13.61
N ILE A 465 -13.81 17.35 14.37
CA ILE A 465 -14.66 18.56 14.34
C ILE A 465 -13.86 19.85 14.53
N GLY A 466 -12.66 19.77 15.09
CA GLY A 466 -11.74 20.89 15.26
C GLY A 466 -11.26 21.55 13.96
N LEU A 467 -11.56 20.97 12.79
CA LEU A 467 -11.33 21.64 11.51
C LEU A 467 -12.30 22.82 11.28
N GLY A 468 -13.50 22.78 11.89
CA GLY A 468 -14.39 23.92 11.94
C GLY A 468 -15.44 23.97 10.84
N GLU A 469 -15.52 25.09 10.15
CA GLU A 469 -16.65 25.57 9.35
C GLU A 469 -16.97 24.73 8.11
N ASP A 470 -16.04 23.90 7.63
CA ASP A 470 -16.25 23.00 6.46
C ASP A 470 -17.36 21.96 6.73
N GLY A 471 -17.63 21.68 8.01
CA GLY A 471 -18.80 20.92 8.44
C GLY A 471 -18.71 19.41 8.26
N PRO A 472 -19.85 18.70 8.39
CA PRO A 472 -19.92 17.24 8.51
C PRO A 472 -19.31 16.47 7.34
N THR A 473 -19.30 17.02 6.12
CA THR A 473 -18.72 16.36 4.94
C THR A 473 -17.19 16.25 5.00
N HIS A 474 -16.54 17.02 5.86
CA HIS A 474 -15.09 17.09 6.03
C HIS A 474 -14.63 16.66 7.43
N GLN A 475 -15.54 16.64 8.40
CA GLN A 475 -15.27 16.29 9.80
C GLN A 475 -15.30 14.78 9.98
N PRO A 476 -14.14 14.12 10.25
CA PRO A 476 -14.11 12.68 10.51
C PRO A 476 -14.70 12.39 11.90
N VAL A 477 -15.40 11.26 12.01
CA VAL A 477 -15.94 10.70 13.24
C VAL A 477 -15.49 9.26 13.41
N GLU A 478 -15.87 8.38 12.47
CA GLU A 478 -15.60 6.94 12.52
C GLU A 478 -14.24 6.54 11.91
N GLN A 479 -13.55 7.44 11.23
CA GLN A 479 -12.33 7.12 10.47
C GLN A 479 -11.18 6.63 11.35
N LEU A 480 -11.01 7.22 12.55
CA LEU A 480 -10.00 6.77 13.51
C LEU A 480 -10.26 5.34 13.98
N THR A 481 -11.51 5.00 14.28
CA THR A 481 -11.91 3.63 14.65
C THR A 481 -11.62 2.66 13.50
N SER A 482 -11.97 3.02 12.28
CA SER A 482 -11.69 2.23 11.07
C SER A 482 -10.18 1.97 10.88
N LEU A 483 -9.34 2.99 11.01
CA LEU A 483 -7.89 2.85 10.91
C LEU A 483 -7.33 1.96 12.02
N ARG A 484 -7.69 2.21 13.29
CA ARG A 484 -7.23 1.45 14.46
C ARG A 484 -7.68 -0.02 14.44
N SER A 485 -8.81 -0.31 13.80
CA SER A 485 -9.30 -1.69 13.62
C SER A 485 -8.62 -2.44 12.47
N THR A 486 -7.78 -1.79 11.69
CA THR A 486 -7.05 -2.42 10.59
C THR A 486 -5.83 -3.16 11.14
N PRO A 487 -5.74 -4.49 10.97
CA PRO A 487 -4.57 -5.23 11.43
C PRO A 487 -3.28 -4.70 10.80
N ASN A 488 -2.21 -4.65 11.59
CA ASN A 488 -0.88 -4.20 11.17
C ASN A 488 -0.79 -2.75 10.65
N LEU A 489 -1.74 -1.88 11.02
CA LEU A 489 -1.67 -0.45 10.75
C LEU A 489 -1.48 0.31 12.05
N ASP A 490 -0.39 1.07 12.20
CA ASP A 490 -0.19 1.95 13.34
C ASP A 490 -0.77 3.33 13.07
N THR A 491 -1.72 3.74 13.92
CA THR A 491 -2.41 5.02 13.80
C THR A 491 -1.97 5.95 14.91
N TRP A 492 -1.19 6.97 14.55
CA TRP A 492 -0.64 7.97 15.45
C TRP A 492 -1.47 9.26 15.39
N ARG A 493 -1.98 9.71 16.52
CA ARG A 493 -2.69 11.00 16.66
C ARG A 493 -1.99 11.87 17.72
N PRO A 494 -0.96 12.63 17.34
CA PRO A 494 -0.12 13.41 18.25
C PRO A 494 -0.84 14.57 18.92
N ALA A 495 -0.52 14.82 20.18
CA ALA A 495 -1.06 15.90 21.00
C ALA A 495 -0.33 17.23 20.84
N ASP A 496 0.91 17.22 20.36
CA ASP A 496 1.73 18.41 20.17
C ASP A 496 2.88 18.19 19.18
N ALA A 497 3.77 19.17 19.09
CA ALA A 497 4.91 19.13 18.18
C ALA A 497 5.92 18.01 18.53
N VAL A 498 6.08 17.68 19.82
CA VAL A 498 7.03 16.63 20.27
C VAL A 498 6.51 15.26 19.87
N GLU A 499 5.25 14.94 20.18
CA GLU A 499 4.64 13.69 19.75
C GLU A 499 4.60 13.56 18.22
N SER A 500 4.38 14.68 17.50
CA SER A 500 4.41 14.70 16.03
C SER A 500 5.79 14.31 15.48
N ALA A 501 6.86 14.82 16.08
CA ALA A 501 8.23 14.49 15.68
C ALA A 501 8.58 13.01 15.98
N VAL A 502 8.13 12.49 17.13
CA VAL A 502 8.30 11.07 17.49
C VAL A 502 7.51 10.17 16.55
N ALA A 503 6.27 10.51 16.23
CA ALA A 503 5.41 9.74 15.32
C ALA A 503 6.03 9.63 13.93
N TRP A 504 6.57 10.72 13.37
CA TRP A 504 7.31 10.71 12.11
C TRP A 504 8.56 9.82 12.17
N LYS A 505 9.38 9.97 13.23
CA LYS A 505 10.57 9.12 13.42
C LYS A 505 10.18 7.64 13.46
N TYR A 506 9.18 7.28 14.26
CA TYR A 506 8.67 5.92 14.36
C TYR A 506 8.20 5.37 13.00
N ALA A 507 7.39 6.13 12.29
CA ALA A 507 6.85 5.73 10.98
C ALA A 507 7.97 5.49 9.93
N ILE A 508 9.00 6.32 9.93
CA ILE A 508 10.17 6.16 9.05
C ILE A 508 10.98 4.91 9.41
N GLU A 509 11.16 4.63 10.70
CA GLU A 509 11.95 3.48 11.18
C GLU A 509 11.21 2.15 11.05
N ARG A 510 9.87 2.14 11.08
CA ARG A 510 9.05 0.95 10.94
C ARG A 510 9.15 0.37 9.53
N GLN A 511 9.47 -0.94 9.40
CA GLN A 511 9.68 -1.62 8.10
C GLN A 511 8.63 -2.68 7.77
N ASP A 512 7.82 -3.09 8.73
CA ASP A 512 6.92 -4.25 8.65
C ASP A 512 5.44 -3.89 8.51
N GLY A 513 5.16 -2.63 8.22
CA GLY A 513 3.77 -2.16 8.01
C GLY A 513 3.67 -0.66 7.80
N PRO A 514 2.47 -0.20 7.39
CA PRO A 514 2.19 1.21 7.20
C PRO A 514 1.93 1.93 8.52
N SER A 515 2.14 3.25 8.51
CA SER A 515 1.77 4.15 9.60
C SER A 515 0.86 5.26 9.09
N ALA A 516 -0.25 5.51 9.79
CA ALA A 516 -1.12 6.65 9.58
C ALA A 516 -0.83 7.72 10.63
N LEU A 517 -0.43 8.90 10.18
CA LEU A 517 -0.09 10.06 11.01
C LEU A 517 -1.21 11.07 10.91
N ILE A 518 -1.92 11.30 12.01
CA ILE A 518 -3.16 12.07 12.07
C ILE A 518 -2.89 13.42 12.71
N PHE A 519 -3.19 14.51 12.00
CA PHE A 519 -2.81 15.85 12.44
C PHE A 519 -3.98 16.85 12.44
N SER A 520 -3.98 17.73 13.41
CA SER A 520 -4.97 18.78 13.60
C SER A 520 -4.78 19.96 12.63
N ARG A 521 -5.89 20.64 12.30
CA ARG A 521 -5.88 21.97 11.67
C ARG A 521 -5.61 23.09 12.70
N GLN A 522 -6.21 22.98 13.89
CA GLN A 522 -6.08 23.95 14.98
C GLN A 522 -4.75 23.81 15.72
N ASN A 523 -4.33 24.88 16.39
CA ASN A 523 -3.13 24.88 17.23
C ASN A 523 -3.34 24.04 18.50
N LEU A 524 -2.31 23.31 18.89
CA LEU A 524 -2.28 22.49 20.10
C LEU A 524 -1.23 23.01 21.05
N PRO A 525 -1.54 23.10 22.37
CA PRO A 525 -0.58 23.56 23.37
C PRO A 525 0.53 22.54 23.60
N HIS A 526 1.75 23.02 23.74
CA HIS A 526 2.88 22.18 24.14
C HIS A 526 2.62 21.55 25.51
N GLN A 527 2.91 20.26 25.65
CA GLN A 527 2.87 19.52 26.90
C GLN A 527 4.27 19.38 27.47
N LEU A 528 4.46 19.79 28.72
CA LEU A 528 5.75 19.67 29.40
C LEU A 528 6.05 18.20 29.73
N ARG A 529 7.27 17.78 29.45
CA ARG A 529 7.78 16.42 29.71
C ARG A 529 9.22 16.48 30.19
N ASP A 530 9.60 15.59 31.07
CA ASP A 530 10.99 15.27 31.29
C ASP A 530 11.53 14.27 30.25
N ALA A 531 12.80 13.96 30.28
CA ALA A 531 13.46 13.10 29.33
C ALA A 531 12.91 11.63 29.34
N GLU A 532 12.46 11.14 30.49
CA GLU A 532 11.89 9.80 30.61
C GLU A 532 10.50 9.75 29.96
N THR A 533 9.67 10.74 30.25
CA THR A 533 8.33 10.91 29.67
C THR A 533 8.42 11.13 28.16
N GLU A 534 9.37 11.94 27.66
CA GLU A 534 9.62 12.12 26.23
C GLU A 534 9.97 10.79 25.54
N ALA A 535 10.86 10.00 26.16
CA ALA A 535 11.23 8.69 25.62
C ALA A 535 10.06 7.69 25.60
N ALA A 536 9.12 7.83 26.53
CA ALA A 536 7.95 6.95 26.63
C ALA A 536 6.91 7.17 25.52
N ILE A 537 6.93 8.31 24.82
CA ILE A 537 6.02 8.58 23.67
C ILE A 537 6.10 7.46 22.64
N ALA A 538 7.30 6.98 22.34
CA ALA A 538 7.53 5.91 21.36
C ALA A 538 6.87 4.57 21.73
N ARG A 539 6.34 4.44 22.96
CA ARG A 539 5.60 3.26 23.44
C ARG A 539 4.10 3.32 23.12
N GLY A 540 3.63 4.39 22.49
CA GLY A 540 2.26 4.53 21.98
C GLY A 540 1.20 4.95 22.98
N GLY A 541 1.48 4.82 24.28
CA GLY A 541 0.65 5.28 25.38
C GLY A 541 1.54 5.41 26.63
N TYR A 542 1.43 6.53 27.35
CA TYR A 542 2.32 6.82 28.48
C TYR A 542 1.68 7.78 29.49
N ILE A 543 2.20 7.77 30.71
CA ILE A 543 1.77 8.68 31.76
C ILE A 543 2.37 10.07 31.48
N LEU A 544 1.51 11.02 31.10
CA LEU A 544 1.90 12.41 30.87
C LEU A 544 1.94 13.21 32.17
N LYS A 545 0.99 12.94 33.06
CA LYS A 545 0.94 13.54 34.39
C LYS A 545 0.52 12.48 35.40
N ASP A 546 1.22 12.41 36.54
CA ASP A 546 0.88 11.48 37.60
C ASP A 546 0.54 12.23 38.92
N CYS A 547 -0.06 11.52 39.85
CA CYS A 547 -0.36 12.01 41.20
C CYS A 547 0.55 11.37 42.23
N ALA A 548 0.55 11.90 43.47
CA ALA A 548 1.24 11.27 44.56
C ALA A 548 0.46 10.04 45.08
N GLY A 549 1.08 8.86 45.03
CA GLY A 549 0.47 7.58 45.41
C GLY A 549 -0.40 6.98 44.27
N GLU A 550 -1.35 6.10 44.63
CA GLU A 550 -2.25 5.47 43.67
C GLU A 550 -3.28 6.47 43.16
N PRO A 551 -3.51 6.56 41.84
CA PRO A 551 -4.56 7.39 41.28
C PRO A 551 -5.96 6.80 41.59
N GLU A 552 -6.92 7.65 41.88
CA GLU A 552 -8.32 7.26 41.97
C GLU A 552 -9.07 7.41 40.65
N LEU A 553 -8.51 8.22 39.72
CA LEU A 553 -9.07 8.49 38.38
C LEU A 553 -7.95 8.52 37.33
N ILE A 554 -8.21 7.92 36.17
CA ILE A 554 -7.33 8.01 35.00
C ILE A 554 -8.09 8.71 33.86
N LEU A 555 -7.54 9.83 33.38
CA LEU A 555 -7.98 10.49 32.15
C LEU A 555 -7.10 10.01 31.00
N ILE A 556 -7.71 9.41 29.97
CA ILE A 556 -7.02 8.91 28.76
C ILE A 556 -7.39 9.84 27.62
N ALA A 557 -6.41 10.46 26.99
CA ALA A 557 -6.69 11.37 25.87
C ALA A 557 -5.67 11.18 24.74
N THR A 558 -6.01 11.67 23.57
CA THR A 558 -5.14 11.63 22.39
C THR A 558 -5.36 12.88 21.54
N GLY A 559 -4.34 13.26 20.76
CA GLY A 559 -4.44 14.41 19.87
C GLY A 559 -4.83 15.71 20.60
N SER A 560 -5.75 16.44 20.00
CA SER A 560 -6.18 17.77 20.48
C SER A 560 -6.82 17.74 21.88
N GLU A 561 -7.33 16.61 22.34
CA GLU A 561 -8.05 16.50 23.62
C GLU A 561 -7.12 16.31 24.81
N VAL A 562 -5.82 16.03 24.60
CA VAL A 562 -4.82 15.90 25.68
C VAL A 562 -4.70 17.20 26.49
N GLY A 563 -4.72 18.36 25.81
CA GLY A 563 -4.70 19.66 26.49
C GLY A 563 -5.89 19.89 27.41
N LEU A 564 -7.09 19.42 27.00
CA LEU A 564 -8.30 19.50 27.83
C LEU A 564 -8.21 18.57 29.05
N ALA A 565 -7.72 17.34 28.86
CA ALA A 565 -7.52 16.38 29.93
C ALA A 565 -6.52 16.89 30.98
N MET A 566 -5.44 17.54 30.55
CA MET A 566 -4.46 18.17 31.43
C MET A 566 -5.07 19.29 32.30
N GLN A 567 -5.84 20.18 31.67
CA GLN A 567 -6.51 21.26 32.39
C GLN A 567 -7.58 20.73 33.35
N ALA A 568 -8.33 19.70 32.99
CA ALA A 568 -9.31 19.06 33.87
C ALA A 568 -8.60 18.40 35.09
N ALA A 569 -7.50 17.71 34.83
CA ALA A 569 -6.69 17.11 35.90
C ALA A 569 -6.13 18.16 36.87
N ASP A 570 -5.75 19.36 36.40
CA ASP A 570 -5.32 20.47 37.25
C ASP A 570 -6.46 20.93 38.17
N LYS A 571 -7.68 21.13 37.64
CA LYS A 571 -8.88 21.52 38.43
C LYS A 571 -9.21 20.45 39.47
N LEU A 572 -9.28 19.18 39.09
CA LEU A 572 -9.55 18.06 40.00
C LEU A 572 -8.49 17.91 41.08
N THR A 573 -7.21 18.14 40.74
CA THR A 573 -6.11 18.12 41.73
C THR A 573 -6.26 19.22 42.77
N VAL A 574 -6.67 20.42 42.37
CA VAL A 574 -6.99 21.54 43.31
C VAL A 574 -8.15 21.17 44.24
N GLN A 575 -9.09 20.36 43.81
CA GLN A 575 -10.21 19.82 44.62
C GLN A 575 -9.77 18.66 45.51
N GLY A 576 -8.49 18.25 45.46
CA GLY A 576 -7.94 17.18 46.30
C GLY A 576 -7.99 15.78 45.68
N ARG A 577 -8.41 15.65 44.41
CA ARG A 577 -8.47 14.37 43.70
C ARG A 577 -7.11 13.89 43.22
N LYS A 578 -6.89 12.58 43.24
CA LYS A 578 -5.70 11.93 42.72
C LYS A 578 -5.87 11.48 41.28
N VAL A 579 -5.46 12.33 40.35
CA VAL A 579 -5.72 12.12 38.91
C VAL A 579 -4.42 11.82 38.17
N ARG A 580 -4.46 10.76 37.34
CA ARG A 580 -3.45 10.47 36.33
C ARG A 580 -3.96 10.88 34.96
N VAL A 581 -3.10 11.48 34.14
CA VAL A 581 -3.36 11.72 32.72
C VAL A 581 -2.45 10.82 31.87
N VAL A 582 -3.07 10.06 30.98
CA VAL A 582 -2.39 9.21 30.00
C VAL A 582 -2.58 9.81 28.62
N SER A 583 -1.50 10.18 27.95
CA SER A 583 -1.51 10.44 26.51
C SER A 583 -1.38 9.14 25.74
N MET A 584 -2.28 8.90 24.79
CA MET A 584 -2.38 7.66 24.00
C MET A 584 -2.24 7.94 22.50
N PRO A 585 -1.08 8.41 22.01
CA PRO A 585 -0.91 8.79 20.62
C PRO A 585 -1.05 7.62 19.64
N CYS A 586 -0.76 6.37 20.04
CA CYS A 586 -0.90 5.20 19.18
C CYS A 586 -1.30 3.94 19.96
N THR A 587 -2.54 3.55 19.86
CA THR A 587 -3.11 2.43 20.63
C THR A 587 -2.52 1.07 20.25
N SER A 588 -2.22 0.82 18.96
CA SER A 588 -1.63 -0.46 18.52
C SER A 588 -0.22 -0.66 19.08
N VAL A 589 0.59 0.39 19.12
CA VAL A 589 1.94 0.34 19.69
C VAL A 589 1.89 0.16 21.22
N PHE A 590 0.93 0.79 21.90
CA PHE A 590 0.69 0.57 23.33
C PHE A 590 0.25 -0.87 23.62
N ASP A 591 -0.67 -1.40 22.84
CA ASP A 591 -1.18 -2.77 23.00
C ASP A 591 -0.09 -3.84 22.84
N ALA A 592 0.90 -3.55 22.00
CA ALA A 592 2.07 -4.42 21.79
C ALA A 592 3.10 -4.39 22.93
N GLN A 593 2.96 -3.46 23.89
CA GLN A 593 3.87 -3.40 25.05
C GLN A 593 3.68 -4.61 25.98
N ASP A 594 4.70 -4.89 26.77
CA ASP A 594 4.64 -5.93 27.79
C ASP A 594 3.56 -5.65 28.86
N ALA A 595 3.14 -6.69 29.54
CA ALA A 595 2.06 -6.61 30.54
C ALA A 595 2.43 -5.67 31.71
N ALA A 596 3.68 -5.65 32.12
CA ALA A 596 4.14 -4.81 33.25
C ALA A 596 4.06 -3.32 32.89
N TYR A 597 4.45 -2.96 31.67
CA TYR A 597 4.30 -1.59 31.19
C TYR A 597 2.82 -1.16 31.11
N LYS A 598 1.98 -1.99 30.52
CA LYS A 598 0.54 -1.71 30.42
C LYS A 598 -0.11 -1.55 31.79
N GLN A 599 0.24 -2.42 32.74
CA GLN A 599 -0.23 -2.33 34.12
C GLN A 599 0.26 -1.06 34.82
N ARG A 600 1.49 -0.62 34.56
CA ARG A 600 2.01 0.63 35.11
C ARG A 600 1.24 1.85 34.60
N VAL A 601 0.91 1.87 33.29
CA VAL A 601 0.21 3.01 32.67
C VAL A 601 -1.27 3.01 33.01
N LEU A 602 -1.93 1.84 32.89
CA LEU A 602 -3.35 1.63 33.11
C LEU A 602 -3.56 0.48 34.12
N PRO A 603 -3.28 0.70 35.43
CA PRO A 603 -3.44 -0.33 36.46
C PRO A 603 -4.88 -0.84 36.51
N VAL A 604 -5.08 -2.16 36.52
CA VAL A 604 -6.41 -2.78 36.49
C VAL A 604 -7.24 -2.49 37.73
N GLU A 605 -6.58 -2.14 38.84
CA GLU A 605 -7.20 -1.79 40.11
C GLU A 605 -7.93 -0.44 40.07
N VAL A 606 -7.59 0.41 39.10
CA VAL A 606 -8.22 1.71 38.92
C VAL A 606 -9.30 1.60 37.85
N GLY A 607 -10.54 1.35 38.27
CA GLY A 607 -11.69 1.23 37.39
C GLY A 607 -12.27 2.57 36.89
N ALA A 608 -12.13 3.63 37.68
CA ALA A 608 -12.57 4.96 37.27
C ALA A 608 -11.66 5.53 36.17
N ARG A 609 -12.12 5.41 34.93
CA ARG A 609 -11.39 5.85 33.74
C ARG A 609 -12.31 6.64 32.81
N ILE A 610 -11.79 7.73 32.28
CA ILE A 610 -12.48 8.54 31.28
C ILE A 610 -11.59 8.66 30.05
N ALA A 611 -12.13 8.30 28.87
CA ALA A 611 -11.47 8.55 27.60
C ALA A 611 -12.06 9.81 26.95
N ILE A 612 -11.19 10.64 26.38
CA ILE A 612 -11.57 11.91 25.75
C ILE A 612 -10.98 11.95 24.35
N GLU A 613 -11.84 11.89 23.32
CA GLU A 613 -11.44 12.01 21.93
C GLU A 613 -12.58 12.50 21.05
N ALA A 614 -12.35 13.53 20.25
CA ALA A 614 -13.29 14.05 19.25
C ALA A 614 -13.36 13.12 18.03
N ALA A 615 -13.78 11.87 18.27
CA ALA A 615 -14.03 10.78 17.33
C ALA A 615 -15.09 9.85 17.92
N HIS A 616 -15.49 8.81 17.16
CA HIS A 616 -16.51 7.86 17.60
C HIS A 616 -16.15 7.22 18.94
N ALA A 617 -17.07 7.27 19.89
CA ALA A 617 -16.86 6.92 21.30
C ALA A 617 -16.49 5.43 21.51
N ASP A 618 -17.14 4.52 20.77
CA ASP A 618 -17.15 3.08 21.07
C ASP A 618 -15.77 2.43 21.09
N PHE A 619 -14.79 2.96 20.37
CA PHE A 619 -13.43 2.40 20.34
C PHE A 619 -12.78 2.34 21.74
N TRP A 620 -13.14 3.30 22.62
CA TRP A 620 -12.47 3.47 23.91
C TRP A 620 -12.93 2.52 24.99
N TYR A 621 -14.06 1.80 24.82
CA TYR A 621 -14.50 0.78 25.80
C TYR A 621 -13.44 -0.27 26.13
N LYS A 622 -12.54 -0.56 25.19
CA LYS A 622 -11.41 -1.47 25.41
C LYS A 622 -10.49 -1.00 26.56
N TYR A 623 -10.38 0.30 26.78
CA TYR A 623 -9.44 0.89 27.75
C TYR A 623 -10.13 1.39 29.01
N VAL A 624 -11.38 1.80 28.92
CA VAL A 624 -12.13 2.33 30.07
C VAL A 624 -13.02 1.28 30.73
N GLY A 625 -13.33 0.18 30.04
CA GLY A 625 -14.30 -0.81 30.51
C GLY A 625 -15.74 -0.33 30.37
N LEU A 626 -16.71 -1.17 30.79
CA LEU A 626 -18.14 -0.84 30.69
C LEU A 626 -18.62 0.17 31.75
N GLU A 627 -17.92 0.30 32.86
CA GLU A 627 -18.23 1.22 33.97
C GLU A 627 -17.55 2.58 33.79
N GLY A 628 -16.51 2.66 32.95
CA GLY A 628 -15.85 3.93 32.62
C GLY A 628 -16.73 4.86 31.80
N ARG A 629 -16.24 6.05 31.56
CA ARG A 629 -16.96 7.08 30.76
C ARG A 629 -16.15 7.45 29.53
N ILE A 630 -16.86 7.87 28.49
CA ILE A 630 -16.23 8.30 27.24
C ILE A 630 -16.85 9.65 26.84
N ILE A 631 -16.03 10.68 26.69
CA ILE A 631 -16.41 11.94 26.06
C ILE A 631 -15.95 11.83 24.60
N GLY A 632 -16.89 11.54 23.71
CA GLY A 632 -16.65 11.24 22.29
C GLY A 632 -17.87 11.59 21.44
N MET A 633 -17.73 11.42 20.13
CA MET A 633 -18.81 11.66 19.17
C MET A 633 -19.73 10.43 19.08
N THR A 634 -21.04 10.69 18.99
CA THR A 634 -22.07 9.68 18.71
C THR A 634 -22.92 10.07 17.50
N THR A 635 -22.70 11.28 16.97
CA THR A 635 -23.36 11.84 15.79
C THR A 635 -22.30 12.47 14.89
N TYR A 636 -22.72 12.89 13.70
CA TYR A 636 -21.90 13.76 12.86
C TYR A 636 -21.72 15.13 13.49
N GLY A 637 -20.71 15.90 13.04
CA GLY A 637 -20.48 17.26 13.46
C GLY A 637 -21.43 18.26 12.79
N GLU A 638 -21.10 19.54 12.93
CA GLU A 638 -21.87 20.67 12.40
C GLU A 638 -20.95 21.72 11.78
N SER A 639 -21.49 22.62 10.95
CA SER A 639 -20.76 23.76 10.37
C SER A 639 -20.75 24.94 11.32
N ALA A 640 -19.64 25.11 12.06
CA ALA A 640 -19.44 26.24 12.97
C ALA A 640 -17.93 26.42 13.25
N PRO A 641 -17.52 27.56 13.86
CA PRO A 641 -16.17 27.72 14.38
C PRO A 641 -15.79 26.59 15.36
N ALA A 642 -14.58 26.11 15.31
CA ALA A 642 -14.09 24.95 16.08
C ALA A 642 -14.41 25.07 17.59
N ALA A 643 -14.21 26.24 18.20
CA ALA A 643 -14.49 26.45 19.62
C ALA A 643 -15.97 26.21 20.00
N GLN A 644 -16.88 26.63 19.14
CA GLN A 644 -18.34 26.42 19.35
C GLN A 644 -18.67 24.92 19.21
N LEU A 645 -18.04 24.23 18.27
CA LEU A 645 -18.24 22.77 18.08
C LEU A 645 -17.74 21.99 19.29
N PHE A 646 -16.58 22.33 19.82
CA PHE A 646 -16.05 21.67 21.02
C PHE A 646 -16.98 21.90 22.23
N GLU A 647 -17.55 23.10 22.39
CA GLU A 647 -18.53 23.39 23.42
C GLU A 647 -19.84 22.61 23.21
N GLU A 648 -20.41 22.65 22.01
CA GLU A 648 -21.67 21.96 21.65
C GLU A 648 -21.61 20.46 21.88
N PHE A 649 -20.50 19.84 21.49
CA PHE A 649 -20.29 18.38 21.62
C PHE A 649 -19.66 17.96 22.96
N GLY A 650 -19.52 18.87 23.91
CA GLY A 650 -19.12 18.59 25.28
C GLY A 650 -17.62 18.37 25.50
N PHE A 651 -16.78 18.72 24.53
CA PHE A 651 -15.33 18.67 24.70
C PHE A 651 -14.82 19.91 25.47
N THR A 652 -15.24 20.02 26.71
CA THR A 652 -14.88 21.13 27.60
C THR A 652 -14.27 20.63 28.90
N VAL A 653 -13.43 21.47 29.53
CA VAL A 653 -12.82 21.16 30.83
C VAL A 653 -13.88 20.91 31.88
N ASP A 654 -14.96 21.74 31.87
CA ASP A 654 -16.03 21.66 32.88
C ASP A 654 -16.82 20.35 32.75
N ASN A 655 -17.11 19.90 31.51
CA ASN A 655 -17.76 18.60 31.28
C ASN A 655 -16.88 17.42 31.72
N ILE A 656 -15.55 17.48 31.47
CA ILE A 656 -14.64 16.44 31.93
C ILE A 656 -14.62 16.36 33.45
N VAL A 657 -14.59 17.52 34.13
CA VAL A 657 -14.62 17.60 35.62
C VAL A 657 -15.95 17.05 36.16
N ALA A 658 -17.07 17.46 35.60
CA ALA A 658 -18.40 16.98 36.02
C ALA A 658 -18.53 15.45 35.84
N THR A 659 -18.13 14.94 34.68
CA THR A 659 -18.11 13.49 34.40
C THR A 659 -17.21 12.71 35.38
N ALA A 660 -16.09 13.32 35.79
CA ALA A 660 -15.16 12.71 36.74
C ALA A 660 -15.76 12.67 38.16
N GLU A 661 -16.41 13.75 38.58
CA GLU A 661 -17.07 13.82 39.89
C GLU A 661 -18.23 12.80 39.97
N GLU A 662 -19.09 12.73 38.95
CA GLU A 662 -20.13 11.73 38.85
C GLU A 662 -19.60 10.30 38.92
N LEU A 663 -18.54 9.96 38.14
CA LEU A 663 -17.95 8.62 38.14
C LEU A 663 -17.31 8.25 39.48
N LEU A 664 -16.83 9.21 40.25
CA LEU A 664 -16.19 8.95 41.55
C LEU A 664 -17.21 8.90 42.72
N GLU A 665 -18.46 9.34 42.50
CA GLU A 665 -19.56 9.24 43.48
C GLU A 665 -20.37 7.94 43.32
N ASP A 666 -20.37 7.32 42.10
CA ASP A 666 -20.96 6.00 41.81
C ASP A 666 -20.13 4.86 42.44
#